data_b758e79a0e1b6d7fdf2c104588fe5ed4
#
_entry.id   b758e79a0e1b6d7fdf2c104588fe5ed4
#
_cell.length_a   1.000
_cell.length_b   1.000
_cell.length_c   1.000
_cell.angle_alpha   90.00
_cell.angle_beta   90.00
_cell.angle_gamma   90.00
#
_symmetry.space_group_name_H-M   'P 1'
#
loop_
_entity.id
_entity.type
_entity.pdbx_description
1 polymer ?
#
loop_
_entity_poly.entity_id
_entity_poly.type
_entity_poly.pdbx_seq_one_letter_code
_entity_poly.pdbx_strand_id
1 'polypeptide(L)'
;MEQYTVTGMSCAACSSRVEKAVSKVSGVTSCSVSLLTNSMGVEGTASQSEIIAAVEAAGYGASVKGADAGAKKDAAMDEDALKDRETPIMKRRLTASLCFLIPLMYISMGHMMWNWPLPGFLAGNHVAMGLIQLLFTGIIMVINQKFFINGFKGLLHGAPNMDTLVALGSGASFVYSTYALFAMTDAQVKMDMEGVMSYMHEFYFESAAMILTLITVGKMLEAHSKGKTTDALKSLMKLAPKTAVVLKNGVETEVSIDQVKKGDIFVVRPGENIPVDGIVLEGTSAVNEAALTGESIPVDKAEGDKVSAATMNQSGFLKCEATRVGEDTTLSQIIQMVSDAAATKAPIAKIADRVSGIFVPAVITIAVITIIVWLIAGQSVGFALARGISVLVISCPCALGLATPVAIMVGNGMGAKNGIMFKTAVSLEETGKMQIVALDKTGTITSGEPKVTDMIPAEGISEEELLGFAYALERKSEHPLAHAILQEAEDRRINAEEVEEFQAVPGNGLSAVLAGKTIYGGNKKFIQTKTSVDAGTLKKAEDLAAEGKTPLFFAKEDQLIGIIAVADVIKEDSPKAVKELQNMGIHVVMLTGDNERTAKAIGRQAGVDEVIADVLPDGKEAVIRKLKKKGKVAMVGDGINDAPALTRADMGIAIGAGTDIAIDAADVVLMKSRLSDVPAAIRMSKATLRNIHENLFWAFFYNVIGIPLAAGIWYPIFGWKLNPMFGAAAMSLSSFCVVTNALRLNWFKMYDASKDKKIKSKVKEIEEEKTMTKTMKIEGMMCGHCEATVKKILEAIEGVEAAEVSHENGTAVVTLAAEVADEVLKKAVEDKDYKVTGIE
;
A
#
# COMPACT_ATOMS: atom_id res chain seq x y z
N MET A 1 -7.26 -3.02 -14.15
CA MET A 1 -6.90 -4.43 -13.82
C MET A 1 -8.16 -5.27 -13.78
N GLU A 2 -8.32 -6.30 -14.61
CA GLU A 2 -9.45 -7.23 -14.56
C GLU A 2 -9.27 -8.23 -13.41
N GLN A 3 -10.36 -8.53 -12.68
CA GLN A 3 -10.32 -9.46 -11.56
C GLN A 3 -11.06 -10.77 -11.87
N TYR A 4 -10.44 -11.89 -11.48
CA TYR A 4 -10.96 -13.25 -11.62
C TYR A 4 -10.98 -13.96 -10.28
N THR A 5 -11.97 -14.81 -10.06
CA THR A 5 -11.97 -15.78 -8.96
C THR A 5 -11.28 -17.05 -9.42
N VAL A 6 -10.29 -17.54 -8.67
CA VAL A 6 -9.53 -18.76 -8.99
C VAL A 6 -9.81 -19.82 -7.94
N THR A 7 -10.22 -21.02 -8.38
CA THR A 7 -10.57 -22.13 -7.49
C THR A 7 -9.57 -23.28 -7.58
N GLY A 8 -9.42 -24.05 -6.49
CA GLY A 8 -8.52 -25.21 -6.44
C GLY A 8 -7.10 -24.92 -5.97
N MET A 9 -6.76 -23.68 -5.66
CA MET A 9 -5.45 -23.34 -5.08
C MET A 9 -5.41 -23.71 -3.61
N SER A 10 -4.36 -24.39 -3.17
CA SER A 10 -4.17 -24.82 -1.76
C SER A 10 -2.90 -24.28 -1.11
N CYS A 11 -1.96 -23.76 -1.91
CA CYS A 11 -0.67 -23.25 -1.42
C CYS A 11 -0.02 -22.24 -2.39
N ALA A 12 1.07 -21.60 -1.94
CA ALA A 12 1.83 -20.62 -2.70
C ALA A 12 2.37 -21.16 -4.04
N ALA A 13 2.75 -22.44 -4.10
CA ALA A 13 3.19 -23.07 -5.36
C ALA A 13 2.06 -23.13 -6.40
N CYS A 14 0.80 -23.30 -5.96
CA CYS A 14 -0.37 -23.28 -6.84
C CYS A 14 -0.57 -21.87 -7.44
N SER A 15 -0.53 -20.82 -6.62
CA SER A 15 -0.69 -19.43 -7.09
C SER A 15 0.42 -19.02 -8.06
N SER A 16 1.66 -19.39 -7.78
CA SER A 16 2.79 -19.13 -8.68
C SER A 16 2.65 -19.84 -10.04
N ARG A 17 2.05 -21.04 -10.05
CA ARG A 17 1.81 -21.77 -11.28
C ARG A 17 0.73 -21.12 -12.15
N VAL A 18 -0.39 -20.72 -11.56
CA VAL A 18 -1.44 -19.98 -12.25
C VAL A 18 -0.86 -18.70 -12.85
N GLU A 19 -0.12 -17.93 -12.04
CA GLU A 19 0.52 -16.68 -12.45
C GLU A 19 1.45 -16.88 -13.66
N LYS A 20 2.30 -17.95 -13.64
CA LYS A 20 3.16 -18.29 -14.77
C LYS A 20 2.40 -18.74 -16.02
N ALA A 21 1.27 -19.42 -15.87
CA ALA A 21 0.47 -19.87 -16.99
C ALA A 21 -0.19 -18.68 -17.70
N VAL A 22 -0.81 -17.77 -16.91
CA VAL A 22 -1.50 -16.59 -17.42
C VAL A 22 -0.51 -15.55 -17.97
N SER A 23 0.65 -15.35 -17.35
CA SER A 23 1.69 -14.43 -17.85
C SER A 23 2.30 -14.86 -19.21
N LYS A 24 2.03 -16.07 -19.69
CA LYS A 24 2.45 -16.54 -21.02
C LYS A 24 1.41 -16.27 -22.11
N VAL A 25 0.20 -15.86 -21.72
CA VAL A 25 -0.86 -15.54 -22.69
C VAL A 25 -0.49 -14.24 -23.41
N SER A 26 -0.62 -14.24 -24.73
CA SER A 26 -0.32 -13.07 -25.55
C SER A 26 -1.24 -11.92 -25.17
N GLY A 27 -0.70 -10.72 -24.97
CA GLY A 27 -1.45 -9.54 -24.55
C GLY A 27 -1.58 -9.34 -23.03
N VAL A 28 -1.07 -10.26 -22.20
CA VAL A 28 -1.00 -10.05 -20.73
C VAL A 28 0.29 -9.28 -20.41
N THR A 29 0.15 -8.10 -19.81
CA THR A 29 1.28 -7.27 -19.35
C THR A 29 1.66 -7.56 -17.93
N SER A 30 0.67 -7.78 -17.05
CA SER A 30 0.92 -8.22 -15.68
C SER A 30 -0.15 -9.19 -15.21
N CYS A 31 0.25 -10.12 -14.33
CA CYS A 31 -0.65 -11.05 -13.66
C CYS A 31 -0.22 -11.21 -12.21
N SER A 32 -1.17 -11.09 -11.29
CA SER A 32 -0.96 -11.30 -9.87
C SER A 32 -2.05 -12.21 -9.31
N VAL A 33 -1.66 -13.27 -8.60
CA VAL A 33 -2.59 -14.26 -8.04
C VAL A 33 -2.52 -14.27 -6.54
N SER A 34 -3.61 -13.96 -5.86
CA SER A 34 -3.73 -13.96 -4.40
C SER A 34 -4.31 -15.29 -3.90
N LEU A 35 -3.51 -16.05 -3.15
CA LEU A 35 -3.98 -17.25 -2.46
C LEU A 35 -4.94 -16.91 -1.31
N LEU A 36 -4.83 -15.71 -0.73
CA LEU A 36 -5.60 -15.30 0.43
C LEU A 36 -7.06 -15.00 0.07
N THR A 37 -7.28 -14.29 -1.03
CA THR A 37 -8.60 -13.90 -1.54
C THR A 37 -9.12 -14.87 -2.61
N ASN A 38 -8.33 -15.88 -2.99
CA ASN A 38 -8.62 -16.77 -4.13
C ASN A 38 -8.94 -15.98 -5.42
N SER A 39 -8.27 -14.85 -5.61
CA SER A 39 -8.46 -13.95 -6.75
C SER A 39 -7.19 -13.82 -7.58
N MET A 40 -7.39 -13.39 -8.82
CA MET A 40 -6.31 -13.08 -9.76
C MET A 40 -6.64 -11.75 -10.43
N GLY A 41 -5.67 -10.82 -10.40
CA GLY A 41 -5.70 -9.58 -11.16
C GLY A 41 -4.85 -9.71 -12.42
N VAL A 42 -5.40 -9.33 -13.57
CA VAL A 42 -4.70 -9.38 -14.86
C VAL A 42 -4.79 -8.01 -15.53
N GLU A 43 -3.66 -7.54 -16.04
CA GLU A 43 -3.56 -6.35 -16.87
C GLU A 43 -3.10 -6.73 -18.27
N GLY A 44 -3.67 -6.10 -19.28
CA GLY A 44 -3.32 -6.35 -20.66
C GLY A 44 -4.53 -6.29 -21.59
N THR A 45 -4.33 -6.76 -22.80
CA THR A 45 -5.34 -6.79 -23.88
C THR A 45 -5.84 -8.19 -24.23
N ALA A 46 -5.41 -9.21 -23.46
CA ALA A 46 -5.80 -10.60 -23.66
C ALA A 46 -7.30 -10.80 -23.38
N SER A 47 -7.97 -11.69 -24.11
CA SER A 47 -9.38 -11.96 -23.90
C SER A 47 -9.64 -12.78 -22.63
N GLN A 48 -10.80 -12.57 -22.00
CA GLN A 48 -11.18 -13.29 -20.78
C GLN A 48 -11.20 -14.81 -20.99
N SER A 49 -11.62 -15.27 -22.16
CA SER A 49 -11.65 -16.69 -22.51
C SER A 49 -10.25 -17.32 -22.58
N GLU A 50 -9.26 -16.61 -23.12
CA GLU A 50 -7.87 -17.09 -23.18
C GLU A 50 -7.24 -17.16 -21.79
N ILE A 51 -7.53 -16.17 -20.93
CA ILE A 51 -7.08 -16.16 -19.54
C ILE A 51 -7.66 -17.34 -18.76
N ILE A 52 -8.98 -17.57 -18.85
CA ILE A 52 -9.64 -18.70 -18.20
C ILE A 52 -9.08 -20.04 -18.71
N ALA A 53 -8.95 -20.20 -20.02
CA ALA A 53 -8.38 -21.41 -20.62
C ALA A 53 -6.94 -21.70 -20.15
N ALA A 54 -6.12 -20.66 -19.97
CA ALA A 54 -4.76 -20.81 -19.43
C ALA A 54 -4.75 -21.27 -17.96
N VAL A 55 -5.69 -20.82 -17.15
CA VAL A 55 -5.85 -21.26 -15.75
C VAL A 55 -6.34 -22.71 -15.71
N GLU A 56 -7.28 -23.09 -16.55
CA GLU A 56 -7.80 -24.46 -16.64
C GLU A 56 -6.72 -25.43 -17.14
N ALA A 57 -5.93 -25.05 -18.13
CA ALA A 57 -4.78 -25.83 -18.60
C ALA A 57 -3.72 -26.02 -17.51
N ALA A 58 -3.59 -25.06 -16.57
CA ALA A 58 -2.74 -25.20 -15.39
C ALA A 58 -3.33 -26.14 -14.31
N GLY A 59 -4.58 -26.60 -14.48
CA GLY A 59 -5.25 -27.54 -13.58
C GLY A 59 -6.12 -26.90 -12.51
N TYR A 60 -6.48 -25.62 -12.64
CA TYR A 60 -7.30 -24.83 -11.69
C TYR A 60 -8.56 -24.32 -12.39
N GLY A 61 -9.57 -23.90 -11.63
CA GLY A 61 -10.74 -23.25 -12.19
C GLY A 61 -10.62 -21.73 -12.12
N ALA A 62 -11.17 -21.03 -13.11
CA ALA A 62 -11.28 -19.57 -13.09
C ALA A 62 -12.65 -19.10 -13.59
N SER A 63 -13.12 -18.00 -13.01
CA SER A 63 -14.31 -17.27 -13.48
C SER A 63 -14.07 -15.77 -13.33
N VAL A 64 -14.68 -14.96 -14.21
CA VAL A 64 -14.61 -13.49 -14.07
C VAL A 64 -15.36 -13.09 -12.80
N LYS A 65 -14.77 -12.24 -11.99
CA LYS A 65 -15.41 -11.78 -10.76
C LYS A 65 -16.62 -10.91 -11.12
N GLY A 66 -17.82 -11.37 -10.75
CA GLY A 66 -19.08 -10.71 -11.09
C GLY A 66 -19.86 -11.32 -12.26
N ALA A 67 -19.37 -12.38 -12.94
CA ALA A 67 -20.04 -12.98 -14.11
C ALA A 67 -21.20 -13.96 -13.79
N ASP A 68 -21.31 -14.46 -12.57
CA ASP A 68 -22.32 -15.47 -12.16
C ASP A 68 -23.69 -14.86 -11.75
N ALA A 69 -23.91 -13.57 -11.96
CA ALA A 69 -25.19 -12.92 -11.69
C ALA A 69 -25.91 -12.55 -12.99
N GLY A 70 -26.45 -13.54 -13.66
CA GLY A 70 -27.55 -13.34 -14.60
C GLY A 70 -28.80 -12.91 -13.84
N ALA A 71 -29.08 -11.63 -13.83
CA ALA A 71 -30.21 -10.85 -13.37
C ALA A 71 -29.90 -9.95 -12.16
N LYS A 72 -29.84 -8.65 -12.47
CA LYS A 72 -29.63 -7.47 -11.61
C LYS A 72 -28.16 -7.20 -11.25
N LYS A 73 -27.58 -6.22 -11.95
CA LYS A 73 -26.47 -5.40 -11.50
C LYS A 73 -26.92 -4.65 -10.24
N ASP A 74 -26.79 -5.28 -9.09
CA ASP A 74 -26.78 -4.57 -7.82
C ASP A 74 -25.30 -4.28 -7.51
N ALA A 75 -24.93 -3.02 -7.56
CA ALA A 75 -23.59 -2.50 -7.24
C ALA A 75 -23.25 -2.59 -5.73
N ALA A 76 -23.93 -3.44 -4.99
CA ALA A 76 -23.50 -3.83 -3.66
C ALA A 76 -22.36 -4.83 -3.82
N MET A 77 -21.10 -4.42 -3.54
CA MET A 77 -19.99 -5.35 -3.35
C MET A 77 -20.49 -6.50 -2.48
N ASP A 78 -20.47 -7.69 -3.04
CA ASP A 78 -21.12 -8.86 -2.46
C ASP A 78 -20.50 -9.20 -1.08
N GLU A 79 -21.13 -8.76 -0.01
CA GLU A 79 -20.78 -9.10 1.38
C GLU A 79 -20.70 -10.63 1.52
N ASP A 80 -21.42 -11.36 0.67
CA ASP A 80 -21.39 -12.82 0.56
C ASP A 80 -20.06 -13.35 0.01
N ALA A 81 -19.33 -12.59 -0.80
CA ALA A 81 -18.02 -12.98 -1.32
C ALA A 81 -16.93 -12.99 -0.23
N LEU A 82 -17.10 -12.19 0.82
CA LEU A 82 -16.17 -12.11 1.95
C LEU A 82 -16.60 -13.00 3.13
N LYS A 83 -17.74 -13.70 3.07
CA LYS A 83 -18.15 -14.64 4.11
C LYS A 83 -17.18 -15.79 4.21
N ASP A 84 -16.74 -16.09 5.41
CA ASP A 84 -15.93 -17.27 5.72
C ASP A 84 -16.76 -18.56 5.55
N ARG A 85 -16.73 -19.12 4.34
CA ARG A 85 -17.39 -20.38 4.00
C ARG A 85 -16.49 -21.59 4.27
N GLU A 86 -15.18 -21.39 4.40
CA GLU A 86 -14.22 -22.48 4.56
C GLU A 86 -14.13 -22.97 6.00
N THR A 87 -14.11 -22.09 6.99
CA THR A 87 -14.00 -22.47 8.41
C THR A 87 -15.11 -23.42 8.87
N PRO A 88 -16.41 -23.22 8.55
CA PRO A 88 -17.46 -24.18 8.94
C PRO A 88 -17.27 -25.55 8.31
N ILE A 89 -16.84 -25.63 7.06
CA ILE A 89 -16.57 -26.90 6.35
C ILE A 89 -15.40 -27.62 7.01
N MET A 90 -14.30 -26.91 7.28
CA MET A 90 -13.13 -27.49 7.93
C MET A 90 -13.43 -27.94 9.36
N LYS A 91 -14.23 -27.17 10.11
CA LYS A 91 -14.68 -27.56 11.46
C LYS A 91 -15.49 -28.86 11.44
N ARG A 92 -16.43 -29.01 10.49
CA ARG A 92 -17.22 -30.26 10.33
C ARG A 92 -16.31 -31.45 10.00
N ARG A 93 -15.36 -31.29 9.06
CA ARG A 93 -14.39 -32.33 8.69
C ARG A 93 -13.49 -32.71 9.87
N LEU A 94 -13.01 -31.73 10.62
CA LEU A 94 -12.18 -31.96 11.80
C LEU A 94 -12.96 -32.71 12.88
N THR A 95 -14.20 -32.31 13.21
CA THR A 95 -15.04 -33.00 14.19
C THR A 95 -15.28 -34.45 13.78
N ALA A 96 -15.59 -34.70 12.50
CA ALA A 96 -15.78 -36.06 11.98
C ALA A 96 -14.48 -36.89 12.07
N SER A 97 -13.31 -36.28 11.73
CA SER A 97 -12.02 -36.97 11.86
C SER A 97 -11.68 -37.31 13.32
N LEU A 98 -11.96 -36.42 14.27
CA LEU A 98 -11.71 -36.63 15.71
C LEU A 98 -12.57 -37.75 16.29
N CYS A 99 -13.82 -37.92 15.83
CA CYS A 99 -14.69 -39.03 16.28
C CYS A 99 -14.08 -40.41 16.02
N PHE A 100 -13.31 -40.56 14.94
CA PHE A 100 -12.63 -41.83 14.62
C PHE A 100 -11.18 -41.88 15.12
N LEU A 101 -10.51 -40.73 15.19
CA LEU A 101 -9.11 -40.63 15.64
C LEU A 101 -8.99 -40.96 17.14
N ILE A 102 -9.90 -40.48 18.00
CA ILE A 102 -9.82 -40.70 19.44
C ILE A 102 -9.91 -42.21 19.78
N PRO A 103 -10.89 -42.99 19.27
CA PRO A 103 -10.91 -44.43 19.46
C PRO A 103 -9.68 -45.15 18.84
N LEU A 104 -9.21 -44.68 17.67
CA LEU A 104 -8.00 -45.21 17.04
C LEU A 104 -6.79 -45.06 17.96
N MET A 105 -6.56 -43.87 18.51
CA MET A 105 -5.46 -43.57 19.43
C MET A 105 -5.60 -44.36 20.77
N TYR A 106 -6.83 -44.55 21.22
CA TYR A 106 -7.08 -45.40 22.42
C TYR A 106 -6.57 -46.83 22.20
N ILE A 107 -6.85 -47.41 21.03
CA ILE A 107 -6.45 -48.78 20.71
C ILE A 107 -4.95 -48.85 20.41
N SER A 108 -4.41 -47.95 19.57
CA SER A 108 -3.01 -48.03 19.11
C SER A 108 -2.02 -47.61 20.20
N MET A 109 -2.21 -46.45 20.84
CA MET A 109 -1.29 -45.94 21.87
C MET A 109 -1.78 -46.24 23.29
N GLY A 110 -3.05 -46.04 23.59
CA GLY A 110 -3.58 -46.22 24.93
C GLY A 110 -3.39 -47.62 25.45
N HIS A 111 -3.72 -48.61 24.64
CA HIS A 111 -3.55 -50.01 25.03
C HIS A 111 -2.09 -50.48 24.94
N MET A 112 -1.42 -50.19 23.82
CA MET A 112 -0.04 -50.64 23.54
C MET A 112 1.01 -50.03 24.48
N MET A 113 0.89 -48.77 24.86
CA MET A 113 1.88 -48.06 25.69
C MET A 113 1.51 -48.04 27.18
N TRP A 114 0.21 -47.93 27.50
CA TRP A 114 -0.27 -47.74 28.88
C TRP A 114 -1.18 -48.85 29.36
N ASN A 115 -1.34 -49.90 28.55
CA ASN A 115 -2.16 -51.10 28.88
C ASN A 115 -3.60 -50.73 29.29
N TRP A 116 -4.21 -49.77 28.63
CA TRP A 116 -5.60 -49.38 28.87
C TRP A 116 -6.56 -50.55 28.57
N PRO A 117 -7.66 -50.71 29.33
CA PRO A 117 -8.55 -51.85 29.17
C PRO A 117 -9.23 -51.85 27.80
N LEU A 118 -9.27 -52.99 27.15
CA LEU A 118 -10.01 -53.23 25.92
C LEU A 118 -11.21 -54.12 26.13
N PRO A 119 -12.26 -53.98 25.28
CA PRO A 119 -13.38 -54.94 25.25
C PRO A 119 -12.86 -56.37 25.06
N GLY A 120 -13.50 -57.34 25.69
CA GLY A 120 -13.02 -58.72 25.75
C GLY A 120 -12.77 -59.41 24.40
N PHE A 121 -13.48 -58.98 23.35
CA PHE A 121 -13.28 -59.53 22.00
C PHE A 121 -11.99 -58.99 21.30
N LEU A 122 -11.41 -57.91 21.79
CA LEU A 122 -10.16 -57.35 21.32
C LEU A 122 -8.96 -57.76 22.18
N ALA A 123 -9.18 -58.10 23.44
CA ALA A 123 -8.10 -58.48 24.35
C ALA A 123 -7.37 -59.72 23.83
N GLY A 124 -6.08 -59.56 23.48
CA GLY A 124 -5.24 -60.60 22.86
C GLY A 124 -5.52 -60.92 21.40
N ASN A 125 -6.50 -60.26 20.77
CA ASN A 125 -6.78 -60.44 19.33
C ASN A 125 -6.09 -59.35 18.50
N HIS A 126 -4.80 -59.55 18.20
CA HIS A 126 -3.98 -58.58 17.50
C HIS A 126 -4.47 -58.29 16.06
N VAL A 127 -5.05 -59.30 15.38
CA VAL A 127 -5.63 -59.12 14.03
C VAL A 127 -6.86 -58.21 14.07
N ALA A 128 -7.76 -58.41 15.04
CA ALA A 128 -8.93 -57.54 15.17
C ALA A 128 -8.55 -56.11 15.51
N MET A 129 -7.54 -55.88 16.34
CA MET A 129 -6.99 -54.55 16.62
C MET A 129 -6.43 -53.90 15.35
N GLY A 130 -5.67 -54.62 14.52
CA GLY A 130 -5.17 -54.11 13.24
C GLY A 130 -6.28 -53.78 12.24
N LEU A 131 -7.31 -54.64 12.14
CA LEU A 131 -8.45 -54.38 11.24
C LEU A 131 -9.28 -53.14 11.66
N ILE A 132 -9.49 -52.92 12.96
CA ILE A 132 -10.17 -51.70 13.42
C ILE A 132 -9.33 -50.44 13.13
N GLN A 133 -8.02 -50.53 13.32
CA GLN A 133 -7.13 -49.43 12.99
C GLN A 133 -7.17 -49.11 11.48
N LEU A 134 -7.12 -50.14 10.62
CA LEU A 134 -7.27 -50.00 9.18
C LEU A 134 -8.60 -49.34 8.78
N LEU A 135 -9.71 -49.78 9.38
CA LEU A 135 -11.06 -49.28 9.12
C LEU A 135 -11.18 -47.80 9.51
N PHE A 136 -10.77 -47.43 10.72
CA PHE A 136 -10.87 -46.05 11.21
C PHE A 136 -9.96 -45.13 10.42
N THR A 137 -8.74 -45.53 10.08
CA THR A 137 -7.83 -44.77 9.24
C THR A 137 -8.41 -44.59 7.83
N GLY A 138 -8.98 -45.65 7.24
CA GLY A 138 -9.64 -45.57 5.95
C GLY A 138 -10.79 -44.57 5.93
N ILE A 139 -11.63 -44.57 6.99
CA ILE A 139 -12.71 -43.56 7.12
C ILE A 139 -12.14 -42.14 7.20
N ILE A 140 -11.09 -41.92 8.00
CA ILE A 140 -10.42 -40.59 8.10
C ILE A 140 -9.84 -40.15 6.76
N MET A 141 -9.26 -41.09 5.98
CA MET A 141 -8.77 -40.81 4.61
C MET A 141 -9.90 -40.39 3.67
N VAL A 142 -11.05 -41.05 3.72
CA VAL A 142 -12.25 -40.68 2.92
C VAL A 142 -12.79 -39.33 3.33
N ILE A 143 -12.89 -39.00 4.63
CA ILE A 143 -13.29 -37.69 5.12
C ILE A 143 -12.36 -36.60 4.54
N ASN A 144 -11.08 -36.91 4.42
CA ASN A 144 -10.01 -36.02 3.98
C ASN A 144 -9.55 -36.27 2.54
N GLN A 145 -10.36 -36.92 1.70
CA GLN A 145 -10.01 -37.31 0.31
C GLN A 145 -9.49 -36.17 -0.59
N LYS A 146 -9.89 -34.93 -0.31
CA LYS A 146 -9.43 -33.76 -1.08
C LYS A 146 -7.90 -33.61 -1.08
N PHE A 147 -7.21 -33.98 0.00
CA PHE A 147 -5.74 -33.96 0.03
C PHE A 147 -5.15 -34.95 -0.99
N PHE A 148 -5.74 -36.12 -1.12
CA PHE A 148 -5.28 -37.13 -2.08
C PHE A 148 -5.58 -36.72 -3.52
N ILE A 149 -6.82 -36.27 -3.79
CA ILE A 149 -7.22 -35.82 -5.14
C ILE A 149 -6.31 -34.68 -5.63
N ASN A 150 -6.16 -33.65 -4.83
CA ASN A 150 -5.34 -32.49 -5.20
C ASN A 150 -3.84 -32.83 -5.24
N GLY A 151 -3.38 -33.65 -4.31
CA GLY A 151 -1.98 -34.07 -4.22
C GLY A 151 -1.53 -34.89 -5.42
N PHE A 152 -2.30 -35.92 -5.79
CA PHE A 152 -2.01 -36.75 -6.96
C PHE A 152 -2.21 -36.00 -8.28
N LYS A 153 -3.25 -35.16 -8.36
CA LYS A 153 -3.43 -34.28 -9.52
C LYS A 153 -2.22 -33.37 -9.72
N GLY A 154 -1.72 -32.75 -8.65
CA GLY A 154 -0.51 -31.93 -8.67
C GLY A 154 0.72 -32.72 -9.13
N LEU A 155 0.90 -33.93 -8.63
CA LEU A 155 2.03 -34.79 -8.98
C LEU A 155 1.99 -35.19 -10.47
N LEU A 156 0.83 -35.63 -10.97
CA LEU A 156 0.65 -36.05 -12.37
C LEU A 156 0.89 -34.90 -13.37
N HIS A 157 0.59 -33.66 -12.97
CA HIS A 157 0.86 -32.49 -13.82
C HIS A 157 2.26 -31.89 -13.61
N GLY A 158 3.19 -32.60 -12.94
CA GLY A 158 4.56 -32.13 -12.70
C GLY A 158 4.65 -30.90 -11.79
N ALA A 159 3.65 -30.70 -10.93
CA ALA A 159 3.57 -29.59 -9.99
C ALA A 159 3.21 -30.09 -8.58
N PRO A 160 4.11 -30.85 -7.95
CA PRO A 160 3.87 -31.31 -6.60
C PRO A 160 3.67 -30.12 -5.66
N ASN A 161 2.66 -30.22 -4.81
CA ASN A 161 2.26 -29.19 -3.87
C ASN A 161 2.22 -29.75 -2.44
N MET A 162 1.74 -28.93 -1.48
CA MET A 162 1.59 -29.36 -0.09
C MET A 162 0.71 -30.61 0.04
N ASP A 163 -0.41 -30.67 -0.68
CA ASP A 163 -1.33 -31.82 -0.61
C ASP A 163 -0.66 -33.08 -1.12
N THR A 164 0.32 -32.97 -2.04
CA THR A 164 1.18 -34.07 -2.53
C THR A 164 2.01 -34.67 -1.38
N LEU A 165 2.65 -33.83 -0.54
CA LEU A 165 3.46 -34.31 0.58
C LEU A 165 2.60 -35.06 1.60
N VAL A 166 1.40 -34.52 1.88
CA VAL A 166 0.42 -35.13 2.78
C VAL A 166 -0.09 -36.46 2.22
N ALA A 167 -0.46 -36.48 0.96
CA ALA A 167 -0.97 -37.67 0.29
C ALA A 167 0.07 -38.80 0.22
N LEU A 168 1.32 -38.45 -0.09
CA LEU A 168 2.44 -39.41 -0.10
C LEU A 168 2.74 -39.93 1.30
N GLY A 169 2.83 -39.04 2.31
CA GLY A 169 3.14 -39.42 3.68
C GLY A 169 2.07 -40.31 4.31
N SER A 170 0.79 -39.86 4.26
CA SER A 170 -0.32 -40.66 4.86
C SER A 170 -0.65 -41.89 4.04
N GLY A 171 -0.53 -41.82 2.70
CA GLY A 171 -0.74 -42.95 1.80
C GLY A 171 0.30 -44.06 2.01
N ALA A 172 1.60 -43.68 2.07
CA ALA A 172 2.68 -44.64 2.34
C ALA A 172 2.52 -45.31 3.72
N SER A 173 2.16 -44.53 4.76
CA SER A 173 1.86 -45.06 6.09
C SER A 173 0.73 -46.08 6.05
N PHE A 174 -0.35 -45.75 5.34
CA PHE A 174 -1.51 -46.65 5.23
C PHE A 174 -1.19 -47.94 4.46
N VAL A 175 -0.54 -47.80 3.28
CA VAL A 175 -0.17 -48.97 2.44
C VAL A 175 0.80 -49.88 3.16
N TYR A 176 1.84 -49.34 3.79
CA TYR A 176 2.79 -50.14 4.55
C TYR A 176 2.15 -50.86 5.75
N SER A 177 1.31 -50.19 6.52
CA SER A 177 0.61 -50.78 7.65
C SER A 177 -0.37 -51.87 7.19
N THR A 178 -0.96 -51.71 6.02
CA THR A 178 -1.80 -52.75 5.41
C THR A 178 -0.96 -53.98 5.07
N TYR A 179 0.23 -53.78 4.45
CA TYR A 179 1.18 -54.87 4.21
C TYR A 179 1.60 -55.57 5.52
N ALA A 180 1.97 -54.79 6.56
CA ALA A 180 2.35 -55.33 7.86
C ALA A 180 1.19 -56.12 8.52
N LEU A 181 -0.05 -55.71 8.36
CA LEU A 181 -1.23 -56.43 8.82
C LEU A 181 -1.41 -57.74 8.11
N PHE A 182 -1.22 -57.84 6.78
CA PHE A 182 -1.25 -59.10 6.07
C PHE A 182 -0.08 -60.02 6.48
N ALA A 183 1.13 -59.49 6.63
CA ALA A 183 2.28 -60.24 7.10
C ALA A 183 2.08 -60.77 8.54
N MET A 184 1.44 -59.94 9.41
CA MET A 184 1.06 -60.36 10.75
C MET A 184 0.04 -61.53 10.77
N THR A 185 -0.93 -61.53 9.83
CA THR A 185 -1.89 -62.65 9.72
C THR A 185 -1.21 -63.95 9.31
N ASP A 186 -0.20 -63.88 8.38
CA ASP A 186 0.58 -65.05 8.00
C ASP A 186 1.43 -65.56 9.16
N ALA A 187 2.07 -64.69 9.96
CA ALA A 187 2.80 -65.06 11.16
C ALA A 187 1.88 -65.72 12.20
N GLN A 188 0.67 -65.21 12.36
CA GLN A 188 -0.30 -65.78 13.29
C GLN A 188 -0.77 -67.19 12.88
N VAL A 189 -0.98 -67.42 11.57
CA VAL A 189 -1.31 -68.77 11.04
C VAL A 189 -0.17 -69.73 11.28
N LYS A 190 1.10 -69.28 11.21
CA LYS A 190 2.30 -70.06 11.51
C LYS A 190 2.61 -70.21 12.99
N MET A 191 1.78 -69.70 13.88
CA MET A 191 1.96 -69.65 15.35
C MET A 191 3.28 -68.92 15.76
N ASP A 192 3.82 -68.02 14.93
CA ASP A 192 4.98 -67.23 15.24
C ASP A 192 4.55 -65.96 15.98
N MET A 193 4.47 -66.05 17.31
CA MET A 193 4.05 -64.92 18.16
C MET A 193 5.08 -63.81 18.22
N GLU A 194 6.36 -64.07 18.00
CA GLU A 194 7.41 -63.09 17.92
C GLU A 194 7.25 -62.24 16.64
N GLY A 195 7.00 -62.89 15.50
CA GLY A 195 6.66 -62.25 14.24
C GLY A 195 5.38 -61.40 14.34
N VAL A 196 4.32 -61.90 14.99
CA VAL A 196 3.08 -61.16 15.23
C VAL A 196 3.35 -59.87 15.99
N MET A 197 4.10 -59.93 17.09
CA MET A 197 4.44 -58.72 17.87
C MET A 197 5.34 -57.75 17.10
N SER A 198 6.29 -58.25 16.32
CA SER A 198 7.17 -57.44 15.47
C SER A 198 6.38 -56.62 14.47
N TYR A 199 5.49 -57.24 13.69
CA TYR A 199 4.64 -56.55 12.72
C TYR A 199 3.62 -55.60 13.36
N MET A 200 3.12 -55.93 14.55
CA MET A 200 2.20 -55.06 15.29
C MET A 200 2.87 -53.75 15.70
N HIS A 201 4.15 -53.76 16.05
CA HIS A 201 4.94 -52.55 16.33
C HIS A 201 5.31 -51.74 15.07
N GLU A 202 5.13 -52.29 13.88
CA GLU A 202 5.37 -51.62 12.60
C GLU A 202 4.10 -51.00 11.99
N PHE A 203 3.00 -50.96 12.72
CA PHE A 203 1.80 -50.24 12.28
C PHE A 203 2.00 -48.73 12.37
N TYR A 204 1.61 -48.02 11.31
CA TYR A 204 1.58 -46.57 11.20
C TYR A 204 0.19 -46.03 10.82
N PHE A 205 -0.89 -46.82 11.10
CA PHE A 205 -2.28 -46.42 10.86
C PHE A 205 -2.62 -45.14 11.61
N GLU A 206 -2.24 -45.08 12.91
CA GLU A 206 -2.45 -43.87 13.72
C GLU A 206 -1.65 -42.69 13.19
N SER A 207 -0.47 -42.91 12.65
CA SER A 207 0.35 -41.83 12.03
C SER A 207 -0.33 -41.26 10.78
N ALA A 208 -0.87 -42.13 9.89
CA ALA A 208 -1.63 -41.68 8.72
C ALA A 208 -2.86 -40.85 9.10
N ALA A 209 -3.64 -41.32 10.06
CA ALA A 209 -4.84 -40.66 10.58
C ALA A 209 -4.51 -39.32 11.26
N MET A 210 -3.46 -39.30 12.09
CA MET A 210 -3.02 -38.12 12.84
C MET A 210 -2.48 -37.05 11.91
N ILE A 211 -1.69 -37.40 10.89
CA ILE A 211 -1.19 -36.45 9.88
C ILE A 211 -2.36 -35.73 9.22
N LEU A 212 -3.37 -36.46 8.72
CA LEU A 212 -4.55 -35.86 8.08
C LEU A 212 -5.35 -34.97 9.01
N THR A 213 -5.53 -35.39 10.26
CA THR A 213 -6.31 -34.66 11.26
C THR A 213 -5.59 -33.39 11.70
N LEU A 214 -4.28 -33.45 12.02
CA LEU A 214 -3.49 -32.29 12.42
C LEU A 214 -3.36 -31.27 11.29
N ILE A 215 -3.22 -31.72 10.04
CA ILE A 215 -3.22 -30.83 8.89
C ILE A 215 -4.59 -30.15 8.72
N THR A 216 -5.67 -30.88 8.98
CA THR A 216 -7.03 -30.29 8.96
C THR A 216 -7.20 -29.25 10.07
N VAL A 217 -6.61 -29.44 11.28
CA VAL A 217 -6.52 -28.40 12.32
C VAL A 217 -5.77 -27.19 11.81
N GLY A 218 -4.58 -27.37 11.23
CA GLY A 218 -3.78 -26.28 10.65
C GLY A 218 -4.58 -25.50 9.60
N LYS A 219 -5.24 -26.19 8.67
CA LYS A 219 -6.09 -25.57 7.64
C LYS A 219 -7.31 -24.85 8.20
N MET A 220 -7.92 -25.37 9.23
CA MET A 220 -9.03 -24.70 9.92
C MET A 220 -8.57 -23.40 10.60
N LEU A 221 -7.42 -23.43 11.30
CA LEU A 221 -6.84 -22.23 11.90
C LEU A 221 -6.43 -21.20 10.84
N GLU A 222 -5.89 -21.66 9.72
CA GLU A 222 -5.59 -20.85 8.55
C GLU A 222 -6.85 -20.16 8.02
N ALA A 223 -7.92 -20.89 7.75
CA ALA A 223 -9.19 -20.36 7.25
C ALA A 223 -9.80 -19.34 8.21
N HIS A 224 -9.85 -19.67 9.52
CA HIS A 224 -10.35 -18.76 10.55
C HIS A 224 -9.55 -17.46 10.60
N SER A 225 -8.24 -17.55 10.49
CA SER A 225 -7.35 -16.39 10.53
C SER A 225 -7.47 -15.53 9.27
N LYS A 226 -7.62 -16.15 8.10
CA LYS A 226 -7.95 -15.44 6.84
C LYS A 226 -9.26 -14.67 6.99
N GLY A 227 -10.29 -15.26 7.61
CA GLY A 227 -11.56 -14.58 7.92
C GLY A 227 -11.36 -13.33 8.77
N LYS A 228 -10.50 -13.37 9.79
CA LYS A 228 -10.20 -12.20 10.64
C LYS A 228 -9.40 -11.12 9.93
N THR A 229 -8.55 -11.44 8.99
CA THR A 229 -7.79 -10.44 8.23
C THR A 229 -8.65 -9.63 7.27
N THR A 230 -9.81 -10.15 6.85
CA THR A 230 -10.80 -9.43 6.04
C THR A 230 -11.78 -8.58 6.85
N ASP A 231 -11.73 -8.65 8.19
CA ASP A 231 -12.69 -7.94 9.05
C ASP A 231 -12.60 -6.41 8.94
N ALA A 232 -11.43 -5.85 8.67
CA ALA A 232 -11.26 -4.42 8.42
C ALA A 232 -12.05 -3.98 7.18
N LEU A 233 -11.94 -4.73 6.07
CA LEU A 233 -12.70 -4.48 4.85
C LEU A 233 -14.21 -4.63 5.07
N LYS A 234 -14.63 -5.70 5.77
CA LYS A 234 -16.04 -5.90 6.15
C LYS A 234 -16.58 -4.77 7.00
N SER A 235 -15.76 -4.23 7.91
CA SER A 235 -16.16 -3.11 8.75
C SER A 235 -16.43 -1.86 7.92
N LEU A 236 -15.59 -1.56 6.94
CA LEU A 236 -15.79 -0.45 6.00
C LEU A 236 -17.07 -0.65 5.17
N MET A 237 -17.28 -1.85 4.61
CA MET A 237 -18.49 -2.16 3.83
C MET A 237 -19.79 -2.03 4.64
N LYS A 238 -19.76 -2.36 5.93
CA LYS A 238 -20.93 -2.22 6.81
C LYS A 238 -21.33 -0.77 7.10
N LEU A 239 -20.44 0.19 6.85
CA LEU A 239 -20.73 1.61 7.02
C LEU A 239 -21.61 2.17 5.90
N ALA A 240 -21.61 1.52 4.72
CA ALA A 240 -22.42 1.94 3.58
C ALA A 240 -23.92 1.84 3.91
N PRO A 241 -24.69 2.95 3.85
CA PRO A 241 -26.14 2.92 3.97
C PRO A 241 -26.77 2.10 2.84
N LYS A 242 -27.87 1.44 3.12
CA LYS A 242 -28.62 0.67 2.10
C LYS A 242 -29.71 1.46 1.43
N THR A 243 -30.18 2.52 2.08
CA THR A 243 -31.25 3.41 1.59
C THR A 243 -30.84 4.87 1.73
N ALA A 244 -31.48 5.73 0.95
CA ALA A 244 -31.35 7.17 0.99
C ALA A 244 -32.73 7.83 0.96
N VAL A 245 -32.91 8.94 1.66
CA VAL A 245 -34.12 9.76 1.57
C VAL A 245 -33.87 10.85 0.52
N VAL A 246 -34.51 10.70 -0.64
CA VAL A 246 -34.35 11.61 -1.79
C VAL A 246 -35.61 12.47 -1.94
N LEU A 247 -35.41 13.75 -2.27
CA LEU A 247 -36.50 14.71 -2.50
C LEU A 247 -36.95 14.62 -3.99
N LYS A 248 -38.05 13.95 -4.24
CA LYS A 248 -38.65 13.86 -5.59
C LYS A 248 -39.90 14.72 -5.69
N ASN A 249 -39.87 15.73 -6.55
CA ASN A 249 -40.99 16.69 -6.70
C ASN A 249 -41.43 17.36 -5.39
N GLY A 250 -40.48 17.63 -4.50
CA GLY A 250 -40.77 18.21 -3.18
C GLY A 250 -41.26 17.24 -2.11
N VAL A 251 -41.36 15.95 -2.41
CA VAL A 251 -41.78 14.91 -1.45
C VAL A 251 -40.55 14.01 -1.12
N GLU A 252 -40.33 13.83 0.17
CA GLU A 252 -39.33 12.92 0.67
C GLU A 252 -39.71 11.46 0.37
N THR A 253 -38.84 10.74 -0.30
CA THR A 253 -39.06 9.34 -0.69
C THR A 253 -37.85 8.52 -0.32
N GLU A 254 -38.01 7.47 0.47
CA GLU A 254 -36.95 6.51 0.75
C GLU A 254 -36.74 5.63 -0.47
N VAL A 255 -35.52 5.57 -0.98
CA VAL A 255 -35.12 4.78 -2.14
C VAL A 255 -33.91 3.90 -1.81
N SER A 256 -33.71 2.81 -2.53
CA SER A 256 -32.44 2.06 -2.46
C SER A 256 -31.28 2.94 -2.92
N ILE A 257 -30.12 2.79 -2.29
CA ILE A 257 -28.90 3.56 -2.61
C ILE A 257 -28.57 3.49 -4.11
N ASP A 258 -28.81 2.34 -4.76
CA ASP A 258 -28.53 2.10 -6.18
C ASP A 258 -29.45 2.91 -7.14
N GLN A 259 -30.50 3.49 -6.61
CA GLN A 259 -31.45 4.32 -7.38
C GLN A 259 -31.14 5.82 -7.30
N VAL A 260 -30.20 6.21 -6.45
CA VAL A 260 -29.74 7.59 -6.32
C VAL A 260 -28.87 7.95 -7.51
N LYS A 261 -29.11 9.10 -8.12
CA LYS A 261 -28.38 9.61 -9.28
C LYS A 261 -27.64 10.90 -8.92
N LYS A 262 -26.58 11.17 -9.66
CA LYS A 262 -25.87 12.44 -9.58
C LYS A 262 -26.86 13.59 -9.88
N GLY A 263 -26.87 14.62 -9.00
CA GLY A 263 -27.78 15.75 -9.06
C GLY A 263 -29.10 15.52 -8.28
N ASP A 264 -29.37 14.30 -7.73
CA ASP A 264 -30.51 14.11 -6.84
C ASP A 264 -30.27 14.84 -5.51
N ILE A 265 -31.35 15.43 -4.98
CA ILE A 265 -31.31 16.08 -3.68
C ILE A 265 -31.69 15.06 -2.61
N PHE A 266 -30.83 14.89 -1.63
CA PHE A 266 -31.08 13.99 -0.49
C PHE A 266 -31.05 14.73 0.84
N VAL A 267 -31.71 14.14 1.83
CA VAL A 267 -31.86 14.70 3.17
C VAL A 267 -31.24 13.76 4.19
N VAL A 268 -30.52 14.33 5.17
CA VAL A 268 -29.87 13.57 6.26
C VAL A 268 -30.25 14.21 7.60
N ARG A 269 -30.89 13.42 8.46
CA ARG A 269 -31.29 13.84 9.78
C ARG A 269 -30.23 13.54 10.85
N PRO A 270 -30.30 14.16 12.02
CA PRO A 270 -29.40 13.81 13.12
C PRO A 270 -29.42 12.30 13.44
N GLY A 271 -28.24 11.71 13.56
CA GLY A 271 -28.04 10.27 13.80
C GLY A 271 -28.07 9.38 12.55
N GLU A 272 -28.37 9.93 11.37
CA GLU A 272 -28.34 9.19 10.11
C GLU A 272 -26.95 9.25 9.45
N ASN A 273 -26.61 8.19 8.72
CA ASN A 273 -25.42 8.19 7.88
C ASN A 273 -25.70 8.85 6.53
N ILE A 274 -24.73 9.62 6.04
CA ILE A 274 -24.78 10.26 4.72
C ILE A 274 -24.75 9.16 3.65
N PRO A 275 -25.75 9.11 2.73
CA PRO A 275 -25.90 7.99 1.83
C PRO A 275 -24.91 7.98 0.66
N VAL A 276 -24.63 9.12 0.07
CA VAL A 276 -23.72 9.33 -1.08
C VAL A 276 -22.90 10.59 -0.88
N ASP A 277 -21.82 10.77 -1.65
CA ASP A 277 -21.06 12.01 -1.59
C ASP A 277 -21.88 13.17 -2.18
N GLY A 278 -21.82 14.31 -1.53
CA GLY A 278 -22.63 15.48 -1.92
C GLY A 278 -22.04 16.81 -1.49
N ILE A 279 -22.78 17.88 -1.82
CA ILE A 279 -22.53 19.24 -1.36
C ILE A 279 -23.76 19.68 -0.60
N VAL A 280 -23.56 20.33 0.56
CA VAL A 280 -24.63 20.88 1.38
C VAL A 280 -25.28 22.07 0.64
N LEU A 281 -26.58 21.99 0.40
CA LEU A 281 -27.39 23.07 -0.20
C LEU A 281 -28.08 23.91 0.86
N GLU A 282 -28.41 23.29 2.02
CA GLU A 282 -29.16 23.96 3.09
C GLU A 282 -28.91 23.22 4.41
N GLY A 283 -28.71 24.00 5.49
CA GLY A 283 -28.52 23.47 6.82
C GLY A 283 -27.08 23.55 7.32
N THR A 284 -26.92 23.39 8.62
CA THR A 284 -25.61 23.33 9.29
C THR A 284 -25.60 22.16 10.26
N SER A 285 -24.53 21.42 10.35
CA SER A 285 -24.41 20.30 11.28
C SER A 285 -22.95 19.91 11.54
N ALA A 286 -22.72 19.30 12.69
CA ALA A 286 -21.47 18.59 12.99
C ALA A 286 -21.56 17.16 12.42
N VAL A 287 -20.63 16.81 11.53
CA VAL A 287 -20.55 15.51 10.86
C VAL A 287 -19.35 14.72 11.41
N ASN A 288 -19.62 13.51 11.88
CA ASN A 288 -18.56 12.61 12.33
C ASN A 288 -17.99 11.84 11.13
N GLU A 289 -16.78 12.20 10.73
CA GLU A 289 -16.06 11.60 9.63
C GLU A 289 -15.06 10.48 10.08
N ALA A 290 -15.11 10.09 11.36
CA ALA A 290 -14.17 9.12 11.95
C ALA A 290 -14.10 7.77 11.19
N ALA A 291 -15.20 7.40 10.54
CA ALA A 291 -15.28 6.17 9.75
C ALA A 291 -14.34 6.17 8.53
N LEU A 292 -14.10 7.32 7.92
CA LEU A 292 -13.25 7.50 6.73
C LEU A 292 -11.88 8.07 7.10
N THR A 293 -11.84 9.06 7.98
CA THR A 293 -10.62 9.77 8.34
C THR A 293 -9.93 9.19 9.57
N GLY A 294 -10.67 8.48 10.44
CA GLY A 294 -10.18 8.02 11.74
C GLY A 294 -10.06 9.14 12.79
N GLU A 295 -10.59 10.35 12.53
CA GLU A 295 -10.64 11.45 13.50
C GLU A 295 -11.93 11.40 14.29
N SER A 296 -11.83 11.48 15.62
CA SER A 296 -13.00 11.39 16.50
C SER A 296 -13.72 12.72 16.70
N ILE A 297 -13.10 13.83 16.28
CA ILE A 297 -13.69 15.17 16.42
C ILE A 297 -14.61 15.40 15.23
N PRO A 298 -15.89 15.70 15.45
CA PRO A 298 -16.81 16.04 14.37
C PRO A 298 -16.39 17.32 13.65
N VAL A 299 -16.64 17.37 12.35
CA VAL A 299 -16.35 18.53 11.49
C VAL A 299 -17.65 19.27 11.25
N ASP A 300 -17.67 20.59 11.51
CA ASP A 300 -18.81 21.43 11.20
C ASP A 300 -18.94 21.58 9.68
N LYS A 301 -20.17 21.40 9.19
CA LYS A 301 -20.54 21.54 7.78
C LYS A 301 -21.62 22.59 7.63
N ALA A 302 -21.43 23.45 6.64
CA ALA A 302 -22.35 24.53 6.26
C ALA A 302 -22.69 24.46 4.77
N GLU A 303 -23.52 25.36 4.30
CA GLU A 303 -23.86 25.48 2.87
C GLU A 303 -22.60 25.64 2.00
N GLY A 304 -22.50 24.85 0.93
CA GLY A 304 -21.34 24.78 0.05
C GLY A 304 -20.29 23.73 0.43
N ASP A 305 -20.32 23.19 1.65
CA ASP A 305 -19.36 22.19 2.09
C ASP A 305 -19.61 20.80 1.50
N LYS A 306 -18.52 20.06 1.28
CA LYS A 306 -18.58 18.67 0.82
C LYS A 306 -18.88 17.73 1.99
N VAL A 307 -19.71 16.74 1.71
CA VAL A 307 -20.03 15.64 2.63
C VAL A 307 -19.75 14.30 1.94
N SER A 308 -19.27 13.32 2.69
CA SER A 308 -18.87 12.02 2.19
C SER A 308 -19.80 10.90 2.65
N ALA A 309 -20.03 9.93 1.77
CA ALA A 309 -20.82 8.73 2.08
C ALA A 309 -20.30 8.01 3.33
N ALA A 310 -21.23 7.41 4.11
CA ALA A 310 -20.96 6.66 5.33
C ALA A 310 -20.44 7.48 6.53
N THR A 311 -20.32 8.79 6.43
CA THR A 311 -20.12 9.67 7.59
C THR A 311 -21.45 9.92 8.31
N MET A 312 -21.40 10.21 9.62
CA MET A 312 -22.60 10.30 10.46
C MET A 312 -22.93 11.75 10.75
N ASN A 313 -24.14 12.16 10.40
CA ASN A 313 -24.70 13.46 10.79
C ASN A 313 -25.06 13.46 12.29
N GLN A 314 -24.52 14.37 13.10
CA GLN A 314 -24.71 14.33 14.55
C GLN A 314 -25.82 15.25 15.08
N SER A 315 -25.94 16.48 14.59
CA SER A 315 -26.72 17.49 15.28
C SER A 315 -27.78 18.20 14.44
N GLY A 316 -27.46 18.68 13.25
CA GLY A 316 -28.32 19.47 12.39
C GLY A 316 -29.02 18.66 11.31
N PHE A 317 -29.95 19.32 10.62
CA PHE A 317 -30.56 18.80 9.41
C PHE A 317 -29.72 19.27 8.22
N LEU A 318 -29.41 18.35 7.32
CA LEU A 318 -28.66 18.63 6.09
C LEU A 318 -29.50 18.27 4.86
N LYS A 319 -29.56 19.17 3.91
CA LYS A 319 -30.07 18.93 2.57
C LYS A 319 -28.93 19.08 1.58
N CYS A 320 -28.63 18.01 0.86
CA CYS A 320 -27.43 17.90 0.03
C CYS A 320 -27.78 17.50 -1.40
N GLU A 321 -26.97 17.94 -2.35
CA GLU A 321 -27.01 17.48 -3.74
C GLU A 321 -25.96 16.37 -3.94
N ALA A 322 -26.36 15.24 -4.54
CA ALA A 322 -25.48 14.12 -4.82
C ALA A 322 -24.46 14.45 -5.93
N THR A 323 -23.18 14.40 -5.61
CA THR A 323 -22.09 14.68 -6.55
C THR A 323 -21.45 13.41 -7.10
N ARG A 324 -21.32 12.35 -6.27
CA ARG A 324 -20.82 11.03 -6.62
C ARG A 324 -21.73 9.95 -6.05
N VAL A 325 -22.03 8.93 -6.87
CA VAL A 325 -22.97 7.87 -6.52
C VAL A 325 -22.41 6.50 -6.90
N GLY A 326 -22.89 5.43 -6.26
CA GLY A 326 -22.52 4.06 -6.58
C GLY A 326 -21.01 3.79 -6.38
N GLU A 327 -20.35 3.29 -7.41
CA GLU A 327 -18.93 2.94 -7.39
C GLU A 327 -18.01 4.17 -7.30
N ASP A 328 -18.48 5.35 -7.68
CA ASP A 328 -17.72 6.60 -7.67
C ASP A 328 -17.67 7.27 -6.30
N THR A 329 -18.46 6.80 -5.30
CA THR A 329 -18.40 7.39 -3.94
C THR A 329 -17.03 7.17 -3.30
N THR A 330 -16.63 8.13 -2.47
CA THR A 330 -15.37 8.08 -1.72
C THR A 330 -15.22 6.76 -0.95
N LEU A 331 -16.28 6.28 -0.29
CA LEU A 331 -16.26 4.98 0.39
C LEU A 331 -16.03 3.81 -0.56
N SER A 332 -16.71 3.79 -1.71
CA SER A 332 -16.54 2.72 -2.71
C SER A 332 -15.12 2.68 -3.27
N GLN A 333 -14.54 3.84 -3.55
CA GLN A 333 -13.14 3.96 -3.99
C GLN A 333 -12.16 3.45 -2.92
N ILE A 334 -12.39 3.77 -1.64
CA ILE A 334 -11.61 3.25 -0.51
C ILE A 334 -11.68 1.72 -0.47
N ILE A 335 -12.89 1.15 -0.52
CA ILE A 335 -13.09 -0.29 -0.51
C ILE A 335 -12.40 -0.95 -1.69
N GLN A 336 -12.49 -0.35 -2.89
CA GLN A 336 -11.84 -0.84 -4.09
C GLN A 336 -10.31 -0.81 -3.96
N MET A 337 -9.72 0.29 -3.48
CA MET A 337 -8.27 0.38 -3.25
C MET A 337 -7.77 -0.69 -2.28
N VAL A 338 -8.46 -0.92 -1.16
CA VAL A 338 -8.09 -1.97 -0.20
C VAL A 338 -8.24 -3.37 -0.81
N SER A 339 -9.27 -3.59 -1.63
CA SER A 339 -9.48 -4.85 -2.36
C SER A 339 -8.37 -5.11 -3.39
N ASP A 340 -8.00 -4.09 -4.17
CA ASP A 340 -6.94 -4.18 -5.19
C ASP A 340 -5.57 -4.41 -4.54
N ALA A 341 -5.30 -3.74 -3.43
CA ALA A 341 -4.10 -3.99 -2.65
C ALA A 341 -4.01 -5.44 -2.15
N ALA A 342 -5.14 -6.04 -1.75
CA ALA A 342 -5.20 -7.44 -1.35
C ALA A 342 -5.04 -8.42 -2.52
N ALA A 343 -5.39 -8.01 -3.75
CA ALA A 343 -5.27 -8.81 -4.97
C ALA A 343 -3.85 -8.77 -5.58
N THR A 344 -3.07 -7.72 -5.28
CA THR A 344 -1.70 -7.57 -5.79
C THR A 344 -0.68 -8.33 -4.95
N LYS A 345 0.46 -8.66 -5.53
CA LYS A 345 1.58 -9.33 -4.83
C LYS A 345 2.78 -8.41 -4.69
N ALA A 346 3.22 -8.25 -3.46
CA ALA A 346 4.49 -7.59 -3.15
C ALA A 346 5.70 -8.36 -3.71
N PRO A 347 6.81 -7.70 -4.06
CA PRO A 347 8.03 -8.35 -4.54
C PRO A 347 8.55 -9.45 -3.62
N ILE A 348 8.51 -9.25 -2.31
CA ILE A 348 8.92 -10.25 -1.32
C ILE A 348 8.04 -11.53 -1.37
N ALA A 349 6.74 -11.38 -1.67
CA ALA A 349 5.85 -12.52 -1.85
C ALA A 349 6.21 -13.34 -3.09
N LYS A 350 6.58 -12.69 -4.19
CA LYS A 350 7.04 -13.37 -5.42
C LYS A 350 8.31 -14.19 -5.18
N ILE A 351 9.22 -13.69 -4.33
CA ILE A 351 10.44 -14.43 -3.93
C ILE A 351 10.07 -15.66 -3.09
N ALA A 352 9.19 -15.50 -2.10
CA ALA A 352 8.74 -16.60 -1.25
C ALA A 352 8.03 -17.70 -2.06
N ASP A 353 7.20 -17.32 -3.03
CA ASP A 353 6.52 -18.26 -3.93
C ASP A 353 7.51 -19.04 -4.81
N ARG A 354 8.56 -18.37 -5.32
CA ARG A 354 9.62 -19.04 -6.12
C ARG A 354 10.37 -20.06 -5.28
N VAL A 355 10.72 -19.70 -4.05
CA VAL A 355 11.38 -20.63 -3.13
C VAL A 355 10.47 -21.82 -2.80
N SER A 356 9.18 -21.60 -2.54
CA SER A 356 8.20 -22.67 -2.34
C SER A 356 8.11 -23.64 -3.50
N GLY A 357 8.18 -23.14 -4.72
CA GLY A 357 8.13 -23.98 -5.95
C GLY A 357 9.32 -24.94 -6.10
N ILE A 358 10.49 -24.56 -5.57
CA ILE A 358 11.70 -25.43 -5.59
C ILE A 358 11.71 -26.35 -4.35
N PHE A 359 11.19 -25.88 -3.24
CA PHE A 359 11.28 -26.54 -1.95
C PHE A 359 10.58 -27.91 -1.94
N VAL A 360 9.38 -28.02 -2.49
CA VAL A 360 8.60 -29.27 -2.48
C VAL A 360 9.29 -30.41 -3.25
N PRO A 361 9.75 -30.22 -4.50
CA PRO A 361 10.56 -31.23 -5.19
C PRO A 361 11.82 -31.62 -4.42
N ALA A 362 12.53 -30.64 -3.85
CA ALA A 362 13.75 -30.90 -3.07
C ALA A 362 13.46 -31.78 -1.85
N VAL A 363 12.36 -31.53 -1.13
CA VAL A 363 11.95 -32.33 0.03
C VAL A 363 11.60 -33.77 -0.36
N ILE A 364 10.89 -33.95 -1.47
CA ILE A 364 10.58 -35.31 -1.98
C ILE A 364 11.88 -36.04 -2.26
N THR A 365 12.86 -35.38 -2.90
CA THR A 365 14.18 -35.98 -3.18
C THR A 365 14.91 -36.33 -1.88
N ILE A 366 14.92 -35.44 -0.89
CA ILE A 366 15.53 -35.70 0.43
C ILE A 366 14.86 -36.90 1.12
N ALA A 367 13.53 -37.00 1.06
CA ALA A 367 12.80 -38.13 1.66
C ALA A 367 13.17 -39.45 0.99
N VAL A 368 13.25 -39.50 -0.34
CA VAL A 368 13.67 -40.70 -1.09
C VAL A 368 15.10 -41.07 -0.76
N ILE A 369 16.03 -40.11 -0.74
CA ILE A 369 17.42 -40.34 -0.35
C ILE A 369 17.48 -40.89 1.09
N THR A 370 16.71 -40.30 2.03
CA THR A 370 16.66 -40.76 3.41
C THR A 370 16.23 -42.23 3.49
N ILE A 371 15.19 -42.64 2.77
CA ILE A 371 14.73 -44.03 2.72
C ILE A 371 15.86 -44.94 2.21
N ILE A 372 16.48 -44.60 1.08
CA ILE A 372 17.54 -45.38 0.47
C ILE A 372 18.74 -45.54 1.43
N VAL A 373 19.19 -44.46 2.05
CA VAL A 373 20.32 -44.46 2.99
C VAL A 373 20.08 -45.40 4.17
N TRP A 374 18.88 -45.36 4.76
CA TRP A 374 18.56 -46.22 5.90
C TRP A 374 18.40 -47.69 5.51
N LEU A 375 17.90 -47.99 4.30
CA LEU A 375 17.87 -49.35 3.78
C LEU A 375 19.30 -49.91 3.55
N ILE A 376 20.18 -49.08 3.00
CA ILE A 376 21.61 -49.44 2.81
C ILE A 376 22.32 -49.62 4.16
N ALA A 377 21.93 -48.85 5.18
CA ALA A 377 22.42 -48.98 6.56
C ALA A 377 21.89 -50.23 7.30
N GLY A 378 21.10 -51.07 6.64
CA GLY A 378 20.60 -52.33 7.19
C GLY A 378 19.42 -52.17 8.16
N GLN A 379 18.73 -51.03 8.16
CA GLN A 379 17.52 -50.84 8.99
C GLN A 379 16.27 -51.47 8.32
N SER A 380 15.23 -51.75 9.11
CA SER A 380 13.99 -52.30 8.54
C SER A 380 13.30 -51.34 7.58
N VAL A 381 12.54 -51.89 6.63
CA VAL A 381 11.76 -51.09 5.66
C VAL A 381 10.81 -50.13 6.40
N GLY A 382 10.18 -50.57 7.50
CA GLY A 382 9.31 -49.73 8.32
C GLY A 382 10.03 -48.57 8.96
N PHE A 383 11.26 -48.76 9.46
CA PHE A 383 12.07 -47.69 10.00
C PHE A 383 12.46 -46.66 8.90
N ALA A 384 12.95 -47.15 7.76
CA ALA A 384 13.35 -46.29 6.65
C ALA A 384 12.17 -45.45 6.11
N LEU A 385 11.01 -46.08 5.93
CA LEU A 385 9.79 -45.39 5.50
C LEU A 385 9.34 -44.38 6.55
N ALA A 386 9.36 -44.69 7.84
CA ALA A 386 8.98 -43.73 8.89
C ALA A 386 9.87 -42.48 8.87
N ARG A 387 11.18 -42.59 8.56
CA ARG A 387 12.10 -41.44 8.42
C ARG A 387 11.76 -40.63 7.19
N GLY A 388 11.55 -41.23 6.04
CA GLY A 388 11.13 -40.55 4.82
C GLY A 388 9.79 -39.84 4.96
N ILE A 389 8.81 -40.49 5.56
CA ILE A 389 7.50 -39.90 5.86
C ILE A 389 7.63 -38.71 6.81
N SER A 390 8.46 -38.84 7.87
CA SER A 390 8.70 -37.72 8.79
C SER A 390 9.30 -36.52 8.07
N VAL A 391 10.22 -36.72 7.13
CA VAL A 391 10.78 -35.65 6.27
C VAL A 391 9.69 -35.00 5.43
N LEU A 392 8.84 -35.78 4.74
CA LEU A 392 7.74 -35.23 3.94
C LEU A 392 6.78 -34.38 4.74
N VAL A 393 6.41 -34.85 5.94
CA VAL A 393 5.39 -34.21 6.76
C VAL A 393 5.90 -32.91 7.41
N ILE A 394 7.11 -32.95 8.02
CA ILE A 394 7.63 -31.76 8.72
C ILE A 394 7.96 -30.61 7.73
N SER A 395 8.27 -30.95 6.50
CA SER A 395 8.72 -29.99 5.48
C SER A 395 7.61 -29.26 4.75
N CYS A 396 6.39 -29.27 5.26
CA CYS A 396 5.31 -28.54 4.59
C CYS A 396 5.55 -27.01 4.62
N PRO A 397 5.55 -26.32 3.46
CA PRO A 397 5.78 -24.87 3.38
C PRO A 397 4.48 -24.05 3.64
N CYS A 398 3.55 -24.54 4.48
CA CYS A 398 2.26 -23.90 4.71
C CYS A 398 2.40 -22.48 5.27
N ALA A 399 3.25 -22.33 6.29
CA ALA A 399 3.51 -21.06 6.93
C ALA A 399 4.15 -20.03 5.97
N LEU A 400 4.99 -20.50 5.03
CA LEU A 400 5.66 -19.64 4.04
C LEU A 400 4.66 -18.97 3.10
N GLY A 401 3.64 -19.70 2.64
CA GLY A 401 2.60 -19.16 1.76
C GLY A 401 1.70 -18.12 2.41
N LEU A 402 1.62 -18.09 3.75
CA LEU A 402 0.80 -17.15 4.53
C LEU A 402 1.60 -15.97 5.09
N ALA A 403 2.91 -16.12 5.23
CA ALA A 403 3.78 -15.18 5.91
C ALA A 403 3.65 -13.74 5.38
N THR A 404 3.58 -13.57 4.06
CA THR A 404 3.50 -12.26 3.42
C THR A 404 2.07 -11.76 3.24
N PRO A 405 1.12 -12.54 2.65
CA PRO A 405 -0.21 -12.00 2.36
C PRO A 405 -1.00 -11.58 3.60
N VAL A 406 -0.88 -12.34 4.70
CA VAL A 406 -1.59 -11.99 5.94
C VAL A 406 -1.05 -10.71 6.55
N ALA A 407 0.27 -10.54 6.61
CA ALA A 407 0.88 -9.31 7.14
C ALA A 407 0.53 -8.07 6.29
N ILE A 408 0.54 -8.19 4.95
CA ILE A 408 0.16 -7.11 4.03
C ILE A 408 -1.31 -6.73 4.24
N MET A 409 -2.21 -7.71 4.33
CA MET A 409 -3.63 -7.42 4.49
C MET A 409 -3.92 -6.75 5.85
N VAL A 410 -3.29 -7.19 6.93
CA VAL A 410 -3.42 -6.54 8.24
C VAL A 410 -2.81 -5.13 8.19
N GLY A 411 -1.65 -4.97 7.55
CA GLY A 411 -0.98 -3.68 7.36
C GLY A 411 -1.83 -2.68 6.58
N ASN A 412 -2.39 -3.10 5.44
CA ASN A 412 -3.31 -2.28 4.65
C ASN A 412 -4.60 -1.95 5.42
N GLY A 413 -5.18 -2.93 6.11
CA GLY A 413 -6.36 -2.69 6.93
C GLY A 413 -6.13 -1.67 8.05
N MET A 414 -4.96 -1.72 8.68
CA MET A 414 -4.56 -0.73 9.69
C MET A 414 -4.29 0.65 9.08
N GLY A 415 -3.66 0.70 7.90
CA GLY A 415 -3.48 1.94 7.14
C GLY A 415 -4.83 2.57 6.82
N ALA A 416 -5.71 1.84 6.16
CA ALA A 416 -7.04 2.31 5.75
C ALA A 416 -7.88 2.81 6.93
N LYS A 417 -7.87 2.10 8.07
CA LYS A 417 -8.55 2.50 9.30
C LYS A 417 -8.07 3.87 9.85
N ASN A 418 -6.85 4.27 9.51
CA ASN A 418 -6.24 5.54 9.92
C ASN A 418 -6.22 6.58 8.79
N GLY A 419 -6.91 6.34 7.67
CA GLY A 419 -6.94 7.22 6.53
C GLY A 419 -5.69 7.17 5.65
N ILE A 420 -4.87 6.13 5.76
CA ILE A 420 -3.67 5.90 4.94
C ILE A 420 -3.94 4.71 4.01
N MET A 421 -4.03 4.94 2.71
CA MET A 421 -4.39 3.93 1.73
C MET A 421 -3.24 3.61 0.80
N PHE A 422 -2.80 2.36 0.81
CA PHE A 422 -1.83 1.84 -0.14
C PHE A 422 -2.59 1.18 -1.29
N LYS A 423 -2.44 1.67 -2.52
CA LYS A 423 -3.16 1.12 -3.68
C LYS A 423 -2.78 -0.31 -4.03
N THR A 424 -1.55 -0.71 -3.71
CA THR A 424 -1.04 -2.04 -4.02
C THR A 424 -0.21 -2.60 -2.85
N ALA A 425 -0.03 -3.92 -2.84
CA ALA A 425 0.92 -4.55 -1.92
C ALA A 425 2.38 -4.10 -2.18
N VAL A 426 2.69 -3.70 -3.42
CA VAL A 426 3.99 -3.12 -3.79
C VAL A 426 4.16 -1.77 -3.12
N SER A 427 3.13 -0.92 -3.17
CA SER A 427 3.15 0.41 -2.53
C SER A 427 3.40 0.30 -1.03
N LEU A 428 2.72 -0.66 -0.34
CA LEU A 428 2.97 -0.91 1.08
C LEU A 428 4.41 -1.38 1.34
N GLU A 429 4.98 -2.25 0.48
CA GLU A 429 6.35 -2.73 0.65
C GLU A 429 7.38 -1.64 0.38
N GLU A 430 7.23 -0.87 -0.69
CA GLU A 430 8.23 0.11 -1.14
C GLU A 430 8.25 1.38 -0.29
N THR A 431 7.10 1.86 0.22
CA THR A 431 7.01 3.07 1.05
C THR A 431 8.03 3.06 2.22
N GLY A 432 8.25 1.92 2.85
CA GLY A 432 9.21 1.79 3.97
C GLY A 432 10.68 1.83 3.56
N LYS A 433 10.98 1.75 2.26
CA LYS A 433 12.33 1.72 1.69
C LYS A 433 12.78 3.08 1.15
N MET A 434 11.96 4.12 1.25
CA MET A 434 12.27 5.45 0.78
C MET A 434 13.44 6.07 1.55
N GLN A 435 14.31 6.77 0.82
CA GLN A 435 15.51 7.41 1.34
C GLN A 435 15.42 8.93 1.27
N ILE A 436 14.65 9.43 0.30
CA ILE A 436 14.38 10.84 0.07
C ILE A 436 12.87 11.04 0.05
N VAL A 437 12.39 12.08 0.72
CA VAL A 437 11.00 12.53 0.63
C VAL A 437 11.02 13.95 0.07
N ALA A 438 10.50 14.09 -1.14
CA ALA A 438 10.28 15.38 -1.80
C ALA A 438 8.86 15.84 -1.48
N LEU A 439 8.73 17.00 -0.86
CA LEU A 439 7.47 17.61 -0.45
C LEU A 439 7.17 18.79 -1.35
N ASP A 440 5.99 18.85 -1.93
CA ASP A 440 5.51 20.12 -2.46
C ASP A 440 5.30 21.12 -1.32
N LYS A 441 5.36 22.41 -1.61
CA LYS A 441 5.11 23.45 -0.61
C LYS A 441 3.61 23.59 -0.35
N THR A 442 2.87 23.96 -1.41
CA THR A 442 1.47 24.43 -1.32
C THR A 442 0.52 23.26 -1.06
N GLY A 443 -0.39 23.39 -0.07
CA GLY A 443 -1.32 22.30 0.30
C GLY A 443 -0.67 21.11 1.01
N THR A 444 0.67 20.95 0.92
CA THR A 444 1.42 19.83 1.52
C THR A 444 2.12 20.27 2.82
N ILE A 445 3.14 21.14 2.75
CA ILE A 445 3.80 21.72 3.93
C ILE A 445 2.96 22.84 4.52
N THR A 446 2.33 23.64 3.66
CA THR A 446 1.44 24.74 4.00
C THR A 446 -0.02 24.36 3.84
N SER A 447 -0.94 25.17 4.36
CA SER A 447 -2.38 24.91 4.27
C SER A 447 -2.93 24.93 2.85
N GLY A 448 -2.27 25.64 1.94
CA GLY A 448 -2.73 25.92 0.58
C GLY A 448 -3.75 27.06 0.51
N GLU A 449 -4.14 27.57 1.66
CA GLU A 449 -5.06 28.70 1.81
C GLU A 449 -4.29 29.88 2.41
N PRO A 450 -4.14 31.01 1.65
CA PRO A 450 -3.54 32.21 2.19
C PRO A 450 -4.33 32.74 3.38
N LYS A 451 -3.64 33.21 4.43
CA LYS A 451 -4.24 33.87 5.60
C LYS A 451 -3.57 35.20 5.88
N VAL A 452 -4.29 36.12 6.50
CA VAL A 452 -3.72 37.33 7.05
C VAL A 452 -2.83 36.97 8.21
N THR A 453 -1.55 37.33 8.15
CA THR A 453 -0.57 37.00 9.19
C THR A 453 -0.17 38.21 10.03
N ASP A 454 -0.14 39.39 9.42
CA ASP A 454 0.23 40.64 10.10
C ASP A 454 -0.57 41.82 9.55
N MET A 455 -0.92 42.71 10.44
CA MET A 455 -1.53 44.02 10.10
C MET A 455 -0.67 45.12 10.71
N ILE A 456 -0.24 46.03 9.89
CA ILE A 456 0.60 47.19 10.28
C ILE A 456 -0.13 48.45 9.87
N PRO A 457 -1.01 49.00 10.73
CA PRO A 457 -1.71 50.26 10.45
C PRO A 457 -0.75 51.42 10.47
N ALA A 458 -1.08 52.45 9.69
CA ALA A 458 -0.38 53.75 9.72
C ALA A 458 -0.64 54.46 11.04
N GLU A 459 0.17 55.48 11.34
CA GLU A 459 0.02 56.26 12.58
C GLU A 459 -1.37 56.92 12.69
N GLY A 460 -2.07 56.60 13.75
CA GLY A 460 -3.42 57.08 14.03
C GLY A 460 -4.56 56.24 13.43
N ILE A 461 -4.28 55.13 12.75
CA ILE A 461 -5.23 54.15 12.23
C ILE A 461 -5.27 52.92 13.10
N SER A 462 -6.43 52.38 13.36
CA SER A 462 -6.56 51.10 14.07
C SER A 462 -6.47 49.90 13.10
N GLU A 463 -6.17 48.70 13.65
CA GLU A 463 -6.19 47.46 12.83
C GLU A 463 -7.58 47.19 12.24
N GLU A 464 -8.63 47.51 13.01
CA GLU A 464 -10.03 47.32 12.58
C GLU A 464 -10.39 48.26 11.43
N GLU A 465 -9.90 49.53 11.47
CA GLU A 465 -10.08 50.47 10.36
C GLU A 465 -9.34 50.01 9.12
N LEU A 466 -8.05 49.60 9.23
CA LEU A 466 -7.27 49.07 8.14
C LEU A 466 -7.96 47.88 7.49
N LEU A 467 -8.41 46.91 8.32
CA LEU A 467 -9.07 45.70 7.82
C LEU A 467 -10.45 46.02 7.20
N GLY A 468 -11.21 46.95 7.77
CA GLY A 468 -12.48 47.43 7.17
C GLY A 468 -12.31 48.06 5.81
N PHE A 469 -11.24 48.86 5.64
CA PHE A 469 -10.86 49.42 4.32
C PHE A 469 -10.51 48.35 3.32
N ALA A 470 -9.66 47.44 3.71
CA ALA A 470 -9.21 46.34 2.88
C ALA A 470 -10.39 45.42 2.50
N TYR A 471 -11.27 45.11 3.45
CA TYR A 471 -12.47 44.31 3.22
C TYR A 471 -13.41 44.97 2.22
N ALA A 472 -13.67 46.31 2.34
CA ALA A 472 -14.52 47.04 1.43
C ALA A 472 -13.96 46.98 -0.02
N LEU A 473 -12.63 47.09 -0.18
CA LEU A 473 -11.99 47.12 -1.48
C LEU A 473 -11.89 45.71 -2.11
N GLU A 474 -11.53 44.69 -1.31
CA GLU A 474 -11.28 43.31 -1.79
C GLU A 474 -12.57 42.51 -2.01
N ARG A 475 -13.71 42.95 -1.47
CA ARG A 475 -15.01 42.26 -1.59
C ARG A 475 -15.44 41.99 -3.06
N LYS A 476 -15.01 42.81 -3.98
CA LYS A 476 -15.28 42.65 -5.43
C LYS A 476 -14.12 42.04 -6.20
N SER A 477 -13.07 41.60 -5.49
CA SER A 477 -11.88 41.02 -6.10
C SER A 477 -12.00 39.48 -6.14
N GLU A 478 -11.61 38.90 -7.29
CA GLU A 478 -11.53 37.40 -7.43
C GLU A 478 -10.12 36.88 -7.13
N HIS A 479 -9.22 37.73 -6.64
CA HIS A 479 -7.84 37.31 -6.38
C HIS A 479 -7.75 36.41 -5.15
N PRO A 480 -6.94 35.30 -5.15
CA PRO A 480 -6.81 34.42 -4.00
C PRO A 480 -6.42 35.12 -2.69
N LEU A 481 -5.59 36.16 -2.75
CA LEU A 481 -5.22 36.94 -1.56
C LEU A 481 -6.39 37.76 -0.98
N ALA A 482 -7.38 38.11 -1.81
CA ALA A 482 -8.59 38.78 -1.34
C ALA A 482 -9.38 37.90 -0.37
N HIS A 483 -9.52 36.60 -0.66
CA HIS A 483 -10.22 35.67 0.21
C HIS A 483 -9.66 35.65 1.64
N ALA A 484 -8.34 35.77 1.80
CA ALA A 484 -7.69 35.81 3.11
C ALA A 484 -8.14 37.05 3.92
N ILE A 485 -8.27 38.20 3.25
CA ILE A 485 -8.70 39.46 3.89
C ILE A 485 -10.20 39.40 4.21
N LEU A 486 -11.00 38.83 3.30
CA LEU A 486 -12.43 38.66 3.51
C LEU A 486 -12.69 37.74 4.71
N GLN A 487 -12.04 36.59 4.78
CA GLN A 487 -12.18 35.65 5.88
C GLN A 487 -11.79 36.27 7.22
N GLU A 488 -10.64 36.96 7.29
CA GLU A 488 -10.20 37.64 8.52
C GLU A 488 -11.20 38.72 8.99
N ALA A 489 -11.79 39.46 8.02
CA ALA A 489 -12.78 40.46 8.33
C ALA A 489 -14.10 39.85 8.84
N GLU A 490 -14.56 38.77 8.26
CA GLU A 490 -15.72 37.98 8.68
C GLU A 490 -15.52 37.39 10.08
N ASP A 491 -14.38 36.79 10.34
CA ASP A 491 -14.02 36.21 11.63
C ASP A 491 -14.01 37.25 12.74
N ARG A 492 -13.55 38.47 12.44
CA ARG A 492 -13.61 39.63 13.33
C ARG A 492 -14.95 40.38 13.32
N ARG A 493 -15.94 39.93 12.51
CA ARG A 493 -17.28 40.54 12.35
C ARG A 493 -17.24 42.02 11.96
N ILE A 494 -16.33 42.37 11.04
CA ILE A 494 -16.21 43.73 10.52
C ILE A 494 -17.26 43.95 9.44
N ASN A 495 -18.01 45.04 9.54
CA ASN A 495 -18.94 45.46 8.51
C ASN A 495 -18.22 46.29 7.44
N ALA A 496 -18.42 45.94 6.18
CA ALA A 496 -17.89 46.72 5.04
C ALA A 496 -18.94 47.69 4.53
N GLU A 497 -18.50 48.91 4.26
CA GLU A 497 -19.26 49.85 3.40
C GLU A 497 -19.14 49.44 1.93
N GLU A 498 -20.17 49.72 1.12
CA GLU A 498 -20.12 49.42 -0.32
C GLU A 498 -19.20 50.43 -1.05
N VAL A 499 -18.39 49.88 -1.93
CA VAL A 499 -17.53 50.69 -2.80
C VAL A 499 -18.17 50.95 -4.19
N GLU A 500 -17.96 52.13 -4.71
CA GLU A 500 -18.34 52.53 -6.06
C GLU A 500 -17.10 52.54 -6.97
N GLU A 501 -17.29 52.57 -8.29
CA GLU A 501 -16.24 52.69 -9.32
C GLU A 501 -15.06 51.71 -9.13
N PHE A 502 -15.36 50.45 -8.75
CA PHE A 502 -14.33 49.46 -8.56
C PHE A 502 -13.59 49.15 -9.87
N GLN A 503 -12.27 49.19 -9.83
CA GLN A 503 -11.41 48.89 -10.95
C GLN A 503 -10.21 48.02 -10.51
N ALA A 504 -10.05 46.88 -11.15
CA ALA A 504 -8.86 46.03 -10.99
C ALA A 504 -7.80 46.48 -12.00
N VAL A 505 -6.57 46.68 -11.55
CA VAL A 505 -5.40 47.02 -12.37
C VAL A 505 -4.49 45.79 -12.45
N PRO A 506 -4.54 45.02 -13.53
CA PRO A 506 -3.84 43.73 -13.62
C PRO A 506 -2.36 43.83 -13.25
N GLY A 507 -1.90 42.93 -12.36
CA GLY A 507 -0.51 42.88 -11.91
C GLY A 507 -0.07 43.99 -10.94
N ASN A 508 -0.94 44.93 -10.58
CA ASN A 508 -0.60 46.06 -9.73
C ASN A 508 -1.46 46.13 -8.46
N GLY A 509 -2.78 46.17 -8.62
CA GLY A 509 -3.68 46.30 -7.46
C GLY A 509 -5.11 46.69 -7.86
N LEU A 510 -5.81 47.31 -6.92
CA LEU A 510 -7.22 47.68 -7.00
C LEU A 510 -7.41 49.15 -6.71
N SER A 511 -8.43 49.75 -7.28
CA SER A 511 -8.92 51.08 -6.93
C SER A 511 -10.44 51.10 -6.87
N ALA A 512 -11.01 51.90 -5.96
CA ALA A 512 -12.43 52.12 -5.86
C ALA A 512 -12.72 53.46 -5.17
N VAL A 513 -13.99 53.85 -5.10
CA VAL A 513 -14.44 55.04 -4.37
C VAL A 513 -15.23 54.55 -3.15
N LEU A 514 -14.84 55.00 -1.95
CA LEU A 514 -15.52 54.74 -0.67
C LEU A 514 -15.91 56.08 -0.04
N ALA A 515 -17.19 56.32 0.16
CA ALA A 515 -17.74 57.55 0.73
C ALA A 515 -17.22 58.82 0.02
N GLY A 516 -17.13 58.79 -1.31
CA GLY A 516 -16.66 59.90 -2.16
C GLY A 516 -15.15 60.14 -2.18
N LYS A 517 -14.33 59.22 -1.60
CA LYS A 517 -12.87 59.26 -1.58
C LYS A 517 -12.30 58.06 -2.28
N THR A 518 -11.27 58.25 -3.10
CA THR A 518 -10.62 57.16 -3.81
C THR A 518 -9.72 56.35 -2.87
N ILE A 519 -9.90 55.04 -2.89
CA ILE A 519 -9.12 54.07 -2.12
C ILE A 519 -8.33 53.20 -3.08
N TYR A 520 -7.14 52.77 -2.63
CA TYR A 520 -6.22 51.95 -3.41
C TYR A 520 -5.73 50.78 -2.54
N GLY A 521 -5.58 49.61 -3.16
CA GLY A 521 -4.93 48.45 -2.55
C GLY A 521 -4.03 47.75 -3.56
N GLY A 522 -2.87 47.26 -3.16
CA GLY A 522 -1.99 46.56 -4.10
C GLY A 522 -0.53 46.47 -3.68
N ASN A 523 0.33 46.19 -4.67
CA ASN A 523 1.77 46.04 -4.44
C ASN A 523 2.47 47.40 -4.17
N LYS A 524 3.70 47.33 -3.60
CA LYS A 524 4.56 48.46 -3.29
C LYS A 524 4.68 49.44 -4.48
N LYS A 525 4.94 48.92 -5.69
CA LYS A 525 5.14 49.79 -6.88
C LYS A 525 3.89 50.60 -7.21
N PHE A 526 2.72 49.99 -7.17
CA PHE A 526 1.46 50.63 -7.46
C PHE A 526 1.13 51.74 -6.45
N ILE A 527 1.24 51.43 -5.15
CA ILE A 527 0.89 52.39 -4.10
C ILE A 527 1.87 53.55 -4.07
N GLN A 528 3.15 53.38 -4.35
CA GLN A 528 4.14 54.46 -4.48
C GLN A 528 3.84 55.46 -5.62
N THR A 529 3.03 55.06 -6.61
CA THR A 529 2.55 55.98 -7.65
C THR A 529 1.38 56.86 -7.18
N LYS A 530 0.75 56.53 -6.05
CA LYS A 530 -0.47 57.17 -5.53
C LYS A 530 -0.18 57.99 -4.26
N THR A 531 0.67 57.47 -3.38
CA THR A 531 1.02 58.10 -2.11
C THR A 531 2.49 57.90 -1.77
N SER A 532 3.02 58.78 -0.91
CA SER A 532 4.36 58.62 -0.35
C SER A 532 4.34 57.57 0.78
N VAL A 533 5.25 56.64 0.73
CA VAL A 533 5.42 55.61 1.76
C VAL A 533 6.73 55.88 2.50
N ASP A 534 6.67 56.00 3.82
CA ASP A 534 7.86 56.30 4.61
C ASP A 534 8.86 55.11 4.63
N ALA A 535 10.13 55.40 4.86
CA ALA A 535 11.22 54.46 4.81
C ALA A 535 11.10 53.36 5.88
N GLY A 536 10.47 53.67 7.03
CA GLY A 536 10.25 52.70 8.12
C GLY A 536 9.21 51.64 7.73
N THR A 537 8.12 52.11 7.10
CA THR A 537 7.04 51.19 6.60
C THR A 537 7.57 50.34 5.43
N LEU A 538 8.38 50.90 4.54
CA LEU A 538 9.01 50.15 3.45
C LEU A 538 9.95 49.05 4.01
N LYS A 539 10.72 49.37 5.02
CA LYS A 539 11.59 48.39 5.67
C LYS A 539 10.80 47.24 6.31
N LYS A 540 9.70 47.56 7.03
CA LYS A 540 8.79 46.55 7.60
C LYS A 540 8.21 45.62 6.53
N ALA A 541 7.80 46.17 5.38
CA ALA A 541 7.30 45.34 4.29
C ALA A 541 8.39 44.47 3.67
N GLU A 542 9.63 44.95 3.58
CA GLU A 542 10.77 44.14 3.13
C GLU A 542 11.14 43.02 4.13
N ASP A 543 11.04 43.29 5.41
CA ASP A 543 11.25 42.28 6.48
C ASP A 543 10.15 41.22 6.39
N LEU A 544 8.87 41.57 6.23
CA LEU A 544 7.75 40.63 6.01
C LEU A 544 7.96 39.81 4.74
N ALA A 545 8.37 40.43 3.64
CA ALA A 545 8.67 39.70 2.42
C ALA A 545 9.89 38.77 2.57
N ALA A 546 10.86 39.11 3.43
CA ALA A 546 11.98 38.24 3.79
C ALA A 546 11.56 37.01 4.59
N GLU A 547 10.42 37.09 5.30
CA GLU A 547 9.78 35.98 6.02
C GLU A 547 8.90 35.10 5.13
N GLY A 548 8.77 35.43 3.83
CA GLY A 548 7.94 34.68 2.88
C GLY A 548 6.49 35.14 2.82
N LYS A 549 6.17 36.30 3.41
CA LYS A 549 4.83 36.89 3.41
C LYS A 549 4.67 37.87 2.24
N THR A 550 3.44 38.09 1.77
CA THR A 550 3.11 39.03 0.72
C THR A 550 2.50 40.28 1.34
N PRO A 551 3.24 41.39 1.45
CA PRO A 551 2.71 42.65 1.97
C PRO A 551 1.85 43.36 0.91
N LEU A 552 0.60 43.61 1.23
CA LEU A 552 -0.35 44.40 0.46
C LEU A 552 -0.49 45.77 1.13
N PHE A 553 -0.33 46.83 0.36
CA PHE A 553 -0.41 48.22 0.82
C PHE A 553 -1.79 48.79 0.53
N PHE A 554 -2.35 49.50 1.48
CA PHE A 554 -3.65 50.16 1.38
C PHE A 554 -3.49 51.68 1.57
N ALA A 555 -4.11 52.46 0.71
CA ALA A 555 -4.08 53.92 0.78
C ALA A 555 -5.43 54.52 0.48
N LYS A 556 -5.69 55.73 1.05
CA LYS A 556 -6.86 56.52 0.84
C LYS A 556 -6.40 57.90 0.30
N GLU A 557 -6.80 58.24 -0.90
CA GLU A 557 -6.31 59.41 -1.60
C GLU A 557 -4.77 59.42 -1.64
N ASP A 558 -4.11 60.37 -1.03
CA ASP A 558 -2.66 60.52 -0.92
C ASP A 558 -2.06 60.05 0.43
N GLN A 559 -2.87 59.38 1.28
CA GLN A 559 -2.47 58.93 2.60
C GLN A 559 -2.39 57.39 2.66
N LEU A 560 -1.27 56.85 3.14
CA LEU A 560 -1.15 55.44 3.46
C LEU A 560 -2.02 55.09 4.67
N ILE A 561 -2.82 54.03 4.55
CA ILE A 561 -3.64 53.49 5.65
C ILE A 561 -2.90 52.40 6.41
N GLY A 562 -2.12 51.56 5.70
CA GLY A 562 -1.34 50.52 6.32
C GLY A 562 -0.93 49.41 5.36
N ILE A 563 -0.41 48.38 5.93
CA ILE A 563 -0.01 47.13 5.26
C ILE A 563 -0.72 45.94 5.89
N ILE A 564 -1.27 45.06 5.06
CA ILE A 564 -1.74 43.72 5.48
C ILE A 564 -0.83 42.69 4.80
N ALA A 565 -0.18 41.85 5.57
CA ALA A 565 0.61 40.74 5.06
C ALA A 565 -0.23 39.46 5.00
N VAL A 566 -0.19 38.82 3.85
CA VAL A 566 -0.88 37.56 3.59
C VAL A 566 0.15 36.50 3.24
N ALA A 567 0.04 35.33 3.83
CA ALA A 567 0.90 34.20 3.52
C ALA A 567 0.16 32.87 3.56
N ASP A 568 0.65 31.91 2.80
CA ASP A 568 0.25 30.52 2.93
C ASP A 568 0.97 29.92 4.15
N VAL A 569 0.21 29.66 5.21
CA VAL A 569 0.74 29.33 6.54
C VAL A 569 1.18 27.86 6.61
N ILE A 570 2.34 27.61 7.22
CA ILE A 570 2.83 26.24 7.47
C ILE A 570 1.84 25.52 8.39
N LYS A 571 1.45 24.28 8.04
CA LYS A 571 0.60 23.44 8.91
C LYS A 571 1.30 23.18 10.23
N GLU A 572 0.55 23.16 11.30
CA GLU A 572 1.08 23.00 12.67
C GLU A 572 1.89 21.71 12.86
N ASP A 573 1.51 20.65 12.16
CA ASP A 573 2.18 19.35 12.25
C ASP A 573 3.41 19.21 11.33
N SER A 574 3.60 20.11 10.34
CA SER A 574 4.66 19.98 9.31
C SER A 574 6.09 19.97 9.90
N PRO A 575 6.49 20.87 10.81
CA PRO A 575 7.84 20.85 11.36
C PRO A 575 8.14 19.56 12.15
N LYS A 576 7.11 19.05 12.84
CA LYS A 576 7.22 17.80 13.60
C LYS A 576 7.34 16.61 12.64
N ALA A 577 6.54 16.54 11.59
CA ALA A 577 6.58 15.49 10.59
C ALA A 577 7.93 15.45 9.87
N VAL A 578 8.46 16.59 9.45
CA VAL A 578 9.81 16.71 8.86
C VAL A 578 10.87 16.16 9.81
N LYS A 579 10.80 16.54 11.08
CA LYS A 579 11.75 16.05 12.10
C LYS A 579 11.67 14.55 12.31
N GLU A 580 10.47 13.98 12.29
CA GLU A 580 10.26 12.53 12.37
C GLU A 580 10.86 11.79 11.18
N LEU A 581 10.70 12.30 9.94
CA LEU A 581 11.32 11.75 8.73
C LEU A 581 12.85 11.77 8.83
N GLN A 582 13.44 12.89 9.25
CA GLN A 582 14.88 13.03 9.47
C GLN A 582 15.40 12.03 10.51
N ASN A 583 14.67 11.84 11.61
CA ASN A 583 15.03 10.85 12.63
C ASN A 583 15.03 9.41 12.08
N MET A 584 14.19 9.11 11.06
CA MET A 584 14.19 7.82 10.36
C MET A 584 15.34 7.66 9.36
N GLY A 585 16.21 8.66 9.20
CA GLY A 585 17.31 8.69 8.25
C GLY A 585 16.90 9.06 6.81
N ILE A 586 15.77 9.72 6.67
CA ILE A 586 15.22 10.15 5.37
C ILE A 586 15.64 11.61 5.14
N HIS A 587 16.13 11.90 3.94
CA HIS A 587 16.46 13.24 3.48
C HIS A 587 15.18 13.94 3.00
N VAL A 588 14.88 15.10 3.56
CA VAL A 588 13.64 15.82 3.27
C VAL A 588 13.94 17.04 2.38
N VAL A 589 13.34 17.06 1.20
CA VAL A 589 13.51 18.11 0.18
C VAL A 589 12.19 18.84 -0.02
N MET A 590 12.18 20.16 -0.01
CA MET A 590 11.01 20.95 -0.37
C MET A 590 11.14 21.43 -1.82
N LEU A 591 10.07 21.24 -2.61
CA LEU A 591 9.94 21.73 -3.97
C LEU A 591 8.92 22.88 -4.01
N THR A 592 9.24 23.97 -4.70
CA THR A 592 8.29 25.10 -4.85
C THR A 592 8.60 25.92 -6.10
N GLY A 593 7.55 26.51 -6.67
CA GLY A 593 7.66 27.56 -7.72
C GLY A 593 7.97 28.95 -7.19
N ASP A 594 8.05 29.13 -5.87
CA ASP A 594 8.41 30.41 -5.28
C ASP A 594 9.87 30.77 -5.56
N ASN A 595 10.16 32.05 -5.51
CA ASN A 595 11.53 32.56 -5.58
C ASN A 595 12.38 32.00 -4.41
N GLU A 596 13.68 31.94 -4.62
CA GLU A 596 14.66 31.33 -3.70
C GLU A 596 14.60 31.92 -2.27
N ARG A 597 14.35 33.25 -2.15
CA ARG A 597 14.29 33.93 -0.84
C ARG A 597 13.11 33.46 0.01
N THR A 598 11.91 33.44 -0.57
CA THR A 598 10.68 32.96 0.06
C THR A 598 10.77 31.48 0.37
N ALA A 599 11.23 30.68 -0.59
CA ALA A 599 11.40 29.24 -0.45
C ALA A 599 12.34 28.89 0.72
N LYS A 600 13.49 29.56 0.83
CA LYS A 600 14.44 29.36 1.94
C LYS A 600 13.89 29.80 3.29
N ALA A 601 13.02 30.80 3.35
CA ALA A 601 12.37 31.22 4.57
C ALA A 601 11.41 30.13 5.08
N ILE A 602 10.54 29.63 4.22
CA ILE A 602 9.57 28.57 4.54
C ILE A 602 10.30 27.25 4.86
N GLY A 603 11.33 26.89 4.08
CA GLY A 603 12.11 25.68 4.31
C GLY A 603 12.82 25.67 5.67
N ARG A 604 13.33 26.83 6.14
CA ARG A 604 13.88 26.97 7.48
C ARG A 604 12.85 26.78 8.57
N GLN A 605 11.65 27.34 8.39
CA GLN A 605 10.55 27.20 9.35
C GLN A 605 10.04 25.76 9.41
N ALA A 606 9.92 25.10 8.27
CA ALA A 606 9.54 23.67 8.19
C ALA A 606 10.66 22.73 8.67
N GLY A 607 11.92 23.18 8.61
CA GLY A 607 13.09 22.42 9.04
C GLY A 607 13.57 21.37 8.05
N VAL A 608 13.28 21.55 6.74
CA VAL A 608 13.72 20.63 5.68
C VAL A 608 15.24 20.66 5.47
N ASP A 609 15.81 19.59 4.92
CA ASP A 609 17.25 19.48 4.68
C ASP A 609 17.69 20.27 3.44
N GLU A 610 16.86 20.28 2.38
CA GLU A 610 17.17 20.89 1.10
C GLU A 610 15.93 21.62 0.55
N VAL A 611 16.14 22.76 -0.12
CA VAL A 611 15.08 23.55 -0.76
C VAL A 611 15.43 23.75 -2.23
N ILE A 612 14.52 23.37 -3.12
CA ILE A 612 14.64 23.59 -4.56
C ILE A 612 13.54 24.57 -4.97
N ALA A 613 13.95 25.81 -5.26
CA ALA A 613 13.09 26.94 -5.59
C ALA A 613 12.96 27.13 -7.11
N ASP A 614 12.10 28.06 -7.53
CA ASP A 614 11.88 28.45 -8.94
C ASP A 614 11.54 27.27 -9.86
N VAL A 615 10.89 26.22 -9.34
CA VAL A 615 10.52 25.02 -10.09
C VAL A 615 9.13 25.20 -10.70
N LEU A 616 9.07 25.38 -12.00
CA LEU A 616 7.81 25.40 -12.75
C LEU A 616 7.11 24.02 -12.64
N PRO A 617 5.78 23.95 -12.81
CA PRO A 617 5.04 22.71 -12.74
C PRO A 617 5.65 21.58 -13.59
N ASP A 618 5.99 21.86 -14.84
CA ASP A 618 6.63 20.89 -15.75
C ASP A 618 8.07 20.52 -15.34
N GLY A 619 8.73 21.34 -14.55
CA GLY A 619 10.08 21.09 -14.03
C GLY A 619 10.15 20.14 -12.86
N LYS A 620 9.04 19.94 -12.11
CA LYS A 620 9.00 19.07 -10.92
C LYS A 620 9.39 17.63 -11.27
N GLU A 621 8.92 17.09 -12.39
CA GLU A 621 9.30 15.75 -12.87
C GLU A 621 10.81 15.61 -13.06
N ALA A 622 11.45 16.63 -13.69
CA ALA A 622 12.88 16.62 -13.94
C ALA A 622 13.71 16.64 -12.64
N VAL A 623 13.24 17.38 -11.63
CA VAL A 623 13.84 17.39 -10.28
C VAL A 623 13.74 16.01 -9.65
N ILE A 624 12.58 15.37 -9.66
CA ILE A 624 12.39 14.01 -9.12
C ILE A 624 13.35 13.04 -9.84
N ARG A 625 13.49 13.12 -11.15
CA ARG A 625 14.43 12.29 -11.93
C ARG A 625 15.88 12.48 -11.50
N LYS A 626 16.29 13.71 -11.15
CA LYS A 626 17.63 13.99 -10.60
C LYS A 626 17.78 13.38 -9.18
N LEU A 627 16.80 13.57 -8.32
CA LEU A 627 16.81 13.01 -6.96
C LEU A 627 16.86 11.48 -6.96
N LYS A 628 16.22 10.80 -7.92
CA LYS A 628 16.28 9.32 -8.06
C LYS A 628 17.69 8.78 -8.32
N LYS A 629 18.61 9.59 -8.82
CA LYS A 629 20.03 9.21 -8.95
C LYS A 629 20.72 9.14 -7.57
N LYS A 630 20.21 9.90 -6.58
CA LYS A 630 20.72 9.94 -5.20
C LYS A 630 20.17 8.81 -4.31
N GLY A 631 18.99 8.29 -4.60
CA GLY A 631 18.33 7.26 -3.80
C GLY A 631 16.87 7.07 -4.19
N LYS A 632 16.16 6.18 -3.47
CA LYS A 632 14.70 5.99 -3.67
C LYS A 632 13.94 7.21 -3.16
N VAL A 633 13.10 7.77 -4.03
CA VAL A 633 12.37 9.03 -3.81
C VAL A 633 10.88 8.78 -3.65
N ALA A 634 10.30 9.29 -2.56
CA ALA A 634 8.86 9.52 -2.47
C ALA A 634 8.55 10.98 -2.79
N MET A 635 7.58 11.25 -3.66
CA MET A 635 7.01 12.57 -3.88
C MET A 635 5.69 12.71 -3.16
N VAL A 636 5.50 13.80 -2.42
CA VAL A 636 4.26 14.13 -1.72
C VAL A 636 3.70 15.43 -2.30
N GLY A 637 2.45 15.41 -2.75
CA GLY A 637 1.75 16.54 -3.31
C GLY A 637 0.23 16.37 -3.25
N ASP A 638 -0.53 17.44 -3.50
CA ASP A 638 -1.99 17.47 -3.40
C ASP A 638 -2.70 17.82 -4.70
N GLY A 639 -1.98 18.35 -5.70
CA GLY A 639 -2.53 19.00 -6.87
C GLY A 639 -2.32 18.27 -8.20
N ILE A 640 -3.06 18.74 -9.21
CA ILE A 640 -2.94 18.29 -10.61
C ILE A 640 -1.52 18.52 -11.13
N ASN A 641 -0.89 19.64 -10.70
CA ASN A 641 0.45 20.02 -11.10
C ASN A 641 1.54 19.04 -10.64
N ASP A 642 1.25 18.23 -9.63
CA ASP A 642 2.19 17.26 -9.07
C ASP A 642 2.07 15.88 -9.71
N ALA A 643 1.00 15.60 -10.45
CA ALA A 643 0.75 14.28 -11.03
C ALA A 643 1.91 13.72 -11.86
N PRO A 644 2.61 14.48 -12.71
CA PRO A 644 3.80 14.00 -13.42
C PRO A 644 4.94 13.63 -12.47
N ALA A 645 5.15 14.40 -11.41
CA ALA A 645 6.18 14.17 -10.40
C ALA A 645 5.84 12.98 -9.50
N LEU A 646 4.56 12.83 -9.09
CA LEU A 646 4.04 11.69 -8.34
C LEU A 646 4.26 10.38 -9.10
N THR A 647 3.88 10.35 -10.38
CA THR A 647 4.07 9.17 -11.26
C THR A 647 5.55 8.86 -11.50
N ARG A 648 6.40 9.88 -11.56
CA ARG A 648 7.83 9.72 -11.82
C ARG A 648 8.61 9.20 -10.61
N ALA A 649 8.19 9.51 -9.40
CA ALA A 649 8.81 9.08 -8.17
C ALA A 649 8.87 7.53 -8.06
N ASP A 650 9.64 7.00 -7.11
CA ASP A 650 9.57 5.58 -6.77
C ASP A 650 8.31 5.29 -5.94
N MET A 651 7.74 6.33 -5.32
CA MET A 651 6.49 6.29 -4.57
C MET A 651 5.80 7.66 -4.66
N GLY A 652 4.65 7.72 -5.30
CA GLY A 652 3.77 8.90 -5.29
C GLY A 652 2.85 8.85 -4.07
N ILE A 653 2.77 9.93 -3.31
CA ILE A 653 1.90 10.07 -2.12
C ILE A 653 1.01 11.29 -2.33
N ALA A 654 -0.29 11.09 -2.51
CA ALA A 654 -1.28 12.16 -2.53
C ALA A 654 -1.74 12.48 -1.11
N ILE A 655 -1.81 13.78 -0.76
CA ILE A 655 -2.21 14.26 0.57
C ILE A 655 -3.52 15.03 0.51
N GLY A 656 -4.41 14.81 1.52
CA GLY A 656 -5.60 15.62 1.74
C GLY A 656 -6.74 15.37 0.76
N ALA A 657 -7.11 14.13 0.47
CA ALA A 657 -8.19 13.81 -0.49
C ALA A 657 -8.09 14.64 -1.79
N GLY A 658 -6.86 14.86 -2.26
CA GLY A 658 -6.47 15.73 -3.36
C GLY A 658 -7.35 15.63 -4.62
N THR A 659 -6.98 16.27 -5.70
CA THR A 659 -7.73 16.13 -6.95
C THR A 659 -7.74 14.68 -7.43
N ASP A 660 -8.82 14.26 -8.09
CA ASP A 660 -8.95 12.90 -8.64
C ASP A 660 -7.71 12.50 -9.46
N ILE A 661 -7.11 13.44 -10.18
CA ILE A 661 -5.89 13.24 -10.98
C ILE A 661 -4.67 12.93 -10.07
N ALA A 662 -4.51 13.64 -8.96
CA ALA A 662 -3.42 13.38 -8.02
C ALA A 662 -3.62 12.03 -7.32
N ILE A 663 -4.87 11.72 -6.95
CA ILE A 663 -5.23 10.40 -6.39
C ILE A 663 -4.88 9.31 -7.40
N ASP A 664 -5.23 9.45 -8.68
CA ASP A 664 -4.95 8.43 -9.71
C ASP A 664 -3.44 8.24 -9.95
N ALA A 665 -2.67 9.32 -9.93
CA ALA A 665 -1.23 9.29 -10.14
C ALA A 665 -0.42 8.74 -8.95
N ALA A 666 -0.97 8.77 -7.73
CA ALA A 666 -0.28 8.36 -6.52
C ALA A 666 -0.37 6.84 -6.25
N ASP A 667 0.62 6.30 -5.55
CA ASP A 667 0.67 4.92 -5.03
C ASP A 667 0.07 4.82 -3.62
N VAL A 668 0.14 5.91 -2.86
CA VAL A 668 -0.41 6.03 -1.50
C VAL A 668 -1.29 7.27 -1.44
N VAL A 669 -2.47 7.13 -0.84
CA VAL A 669 -3.40 8.24 -0.65
C VAL A 669 -3.60 8.47 0.85
N LEU A 670 -3.33 9.70 1.29
CA LEU A 670 -3.56 10.17 2.65
C LEU A 670 -4.85 10.97 2.66
N MET A 671 -5.88 10.43 3.31
CA MET A 671 -7.22 11.05 3.33
C MET A 671 -7.27 12.37 4.10
N LYS A 672 -6.32 12.54 5.02
CA LYS A 672 -6.18 13.74 5.83
C LYS A 672 -5.17 14.69 5.22
N SER A 673 -5.41 15.98 5.37
CA SER A 673 -4.45 17.01 4.93
C SER A 673 -3.35 17.25 5.99
N ARG A 674 -2.78 16.18 6.56
CA ARG A 674 -1.74 16.25 7.60
C ARG A 674 -0.44 15.64 7.13
N LEU A 675 0.64 16.39 7.22
CA LEU A 675 1.98 15.90 6.85
C LEU A 675 2.45 14.76 7.76
N SER A 676 1.98 14.69 9.02
CA SER A 676 2.29 13.63 9.99
C SER A 676 1.84 12.23 9.53
N ASP A 677 0.95 12.12 8.56
CA ASP A 677 0.53 10.84 7.98
C ASP A 677 1.62 10.23 7.07
N VAL A 678 2.54 11.04 6.52
CA VAL A 678 3.69 10.55 5.72
C VAL A 678 4.65 9.71 6.57
N PRO A 679 5.20 10.20 7.71
CA PRO A 679 6.01 9.36 8.57
C PRO A 679 5.23 8.17 9.15
N ALA A 680 3.92 8.31 9.41
CA ALA A 680 3.08 7.21 9.88
C ALA A 680 2.96 6.09 8.82
N ALA A 681 2.76 6.44 7.54
CA ALA A 681 2.74 5.50 6.41
C ALA A 681 4.07 4.73 6.29
N ILE A 682 5.19 5.44 6.40
CA ILE A 682 6.53 4.83 6.35
C ILE A 682 6.76 3.89 7.55
N ARG A 683 6.30 4.25 8.76
CA ARG A 683 6.39 3.37 9.94
C ARG A 683 5.54 2.11 9.76
N MET A 684 4.31 2.26 9.26
CA MET A 684 3.42 1.12 9.01
C MET A 684 4.04 0.16 8.00
N SER A 685 4.57 0.67 6.90
CA SER A 685 5.31 -0.12 5.91
C SER A 685 6.51 -0.85 6.54
N LYS A 686 7.37 -0.14 7.27
CA LYS A 686 8.54 -0.74 7.96
C LYS A 686 8.13 -1.81 8.97
N ALA A 687 7.04 -1.60 9.71
CA ALA A 687 6.52 -2.56 10.68
C ALA A 687 5.99 -3.82 9.98
N THR A 688 5.26 -3.65 8.89
CA THR A 688 4.75 -4.75 8.06
C THR A 688 5.89 -5.56 7.46
N LEU A 689 6.89 -4.90 6.88
CA LEU A 689 8.09 -5.56 6.34
C LEU A 689 8.84 -6.36 7.40
N ARG A 690 9.04 -5.78 8.58
CA ARG A 690 9.67 -6.49 9.71
C ARG A 690 8.88 -7.73 10.09
N ASN A 691 7.56 -7.62 10.20
CA ASN A 691 6.66 -8.73 10.51
C ASN A 691 6.77 -9.84 9.45
N ILE A 692 6.83 -9.48 8.16
CA ILE A 692 7.04 -10.43 7.06
C ILE A 692 8.37 -11.15 7.22
N HIS A 693 9.47 -10.43 7.49
CA HIS A 693 10.78 -11.04 7.68
C HIS A 693 10.81 -11.98 8.90
N GLU A 694 10.20 -11.61 10.02
CA GLU A 694 10.05 -12.46 11.19
C GLU A 694 9.27 -13.74 10.84
N ASN A 695 8.16 -13.61 10.13
CA ASN A 695 7.35 -14.74 9.69
C ASN A 695 8.11 -15.68 8.76
N LEU A 696 8.83 -15.14 7.77
CA LEU A 696 9.66 -15.92 6.84
C LEU A 696 10.81 -16.61 7.58
N PHE A 697 11.48 -15.90 8.48
CA PHE A 697 12.56 -16.50 9.29
C PHE A 697 12.06 -17.71 10.06
N TRP A 698 10.97 -17.60 10.80
CA TRP A 698 10.41 -18.71 11.58
C TRP A 698 9.89 -19.83 10.68
N ALA A 699 9.28 -19.50 9.52
CA ALA A 699 8.82 -20.49 8.56
C ALA A 699 9.94 -21.34 7.95
N PHE A 700 11.15 -20.82 7.85
CA PHE A 700 12.32 -21.59 7.40
C PHE A 700 13.08 -22.25 8.55
N PHE A 701 13.25 -21.56 9.66
CA PHE A 701 14.09 -21.98 10.77
C PHE A 701 13.71 -23.34 11.33
N TYR A 702 12.42 -23.60 11.55
CA TYR A 702 11.96 -24.88 12.05
C TYR A 702 12.20 -26.03 11.06
N ASN A 703 12.14 -25.76 9.74
CA ASN A 703 12.43 -26.74 8.70
C ASN A 703 13.93 -27.09 8.66
N VAL A 704 14.81 -26.11 8.80
CA VAL A 704 16.27 -26.32 8.82
C VAL A 704 16.69 -27.25 9.96
N ILE A 705 16.04 -27.14 11.13
CA ILE A 705 16.29 -28.00 12.27
C ILE A 705 15.50 -29.32 12.14
N GLY A 706 14.26 -29.25 11.71
CA GLY A 706 13.33 -30.36 11.69
C GLY A 706 13.65 -31.43 10.65
N ILE A 707 14.07 -31.03 9.45
CA ILE A 707 14.39 -31.98 8.36
C ILE A 707 15.54 -32.93 8.75
N PRO A 708 16.70 -32.49 9.24
CA PRO A 708 17.77 -33.38 9.72
C PRO A 708 17.33 -34.30 10.86
N LEU A 709 16.52 -33.78 11.80
CA LEU A 709 15.99 -34.59 12.89
C LEU A 709 15.01 -35.66 12.39
N ALA A 710 14.12 -35.30 11.44
CA ALA A 710 13.18 -36.22 10.81
C ALA A 710 13.90 -37.28 9.97
N ALA A 711 14.93 -36.90 9.24
CA ALA A 711 15.79 -37.83 8.48
C ALA A 711 16.55 -38.81 9.37
N GLY A 712 16.63 -38.54 10.68
CA GLY A 712 17.29 -39.45 11.65
C GLY A 712 18.80 -39.29 11.71
N ILE A 713 19.37 -38.13 11.30
CA ILE A 713 20.84 -37.92 11.31
C ILE A 713 21.43 -38.12 12.70
N TRP A 714 20.67 -37.76 13.74
CA TRP A 714 21.09 -37.91 15.15
C TRP A 714 20.80 -39.30 15.74
N TYR A 715 20.13 -40.18 15.00
CA TYR A 715 19.77 -41.53 15.52
C TYR A 715 20.98 -42.39 15.86
N PRO A 716 22.08 -42.47 15.05
CA PRO A 716 23.24 -43.28 15.39
C PRO A 716 23.98 -42.80 16.66
N ILE A 717 23.88 -41.49 17.01
CA ILE A 717 24.61 -40.90 18.12
C ILE A 717 23.77 -40.90 19.41
N PHE A 718 22.49 -40.45 19.31
CA PHE A 718 21.65 -40.22 20.48
C PHE A 718 20.41 -41.14 20.54
N GLY A 719 20.18 -41.99 19.56
CA GLY A 719 18.97 -42.79 19.46
C GLY A 719 17.68 -41.98 19.20
N TRP A 720 17.78 -40.68 18.84
CA TRP A 720 16.61 -39.81 18.69
C TRP A 720 15.82 -40.17 17.43
N LYS A 721 14.53 -40.42 17.62
CA LYS A 721 13.57 -40.71 16.54
C LYS A 721 12.47 -39.65 16.57
N LEU A 722 12.26 -38.95 15.47
CA LEU A 722 11.10 -38.08 15.32
C LEU A 722 9.92 -38.91 14.76
N ASN A 723 8.85 -38.98 15.51
CA ASN A 723 7.60 -39.58 15.00
C ASN A 723 6.94 -38.60 14.01
N PRO A 724 6.40 -39.09 12.86
CA PRO A 724 5.70 -38.24 11.88
C PRO A 724 4.58 -37.37 12.48
N MET A 725 3.93 -37.82 13.54
CA MET A 725 2.89 -37.03 14.23
C MET A 725 3.41 -35.73 14.83
N PHE A 726 4.60 -35.73 15.43
CA PHE A 726 5.20 -34.51 15.97
C PHE A 726 5.56 -33.53 14.85
N GLY A 727 5.97 -34.04 13.68
CA GLY A 727 6.19 -33.23 12.49
C GLY A 727 4.91 -32.52 12.05
N ALA A 728 3.79 -33.22 11.99
CA ALA A 728 2.49 -32.65 11.64
C ALA A 728 2.00 -31.61 12.67
N ALA A 729 2.22 -31.86 13.95
CA ALA A 729 1.88 -30.91 15.03
C ALA A 729 2.72 -29.62 14.94
N ALA A 730 4.04 -29.75 14.73
CA ALA A 730 4.96 -28.61 14.57
C ALA A 730 4.58 -27.75 13.36
N MET A 731 4.22 -28.37 12.24
CA MET A 731 3.75 -27.69 11.03
C MET A 731 2.46 -26.88 11.29
N SER A 732 1.48 -27.47 11.96
CA SER A 732 0.22 -26.79 12.27
C SER A 732 0.44 -25.61 13.22
N LEU A 733 1.31 -25.78 14.22
CA LEU A 733 1.69 -24.72 15.15
C LEU A 733 2.44 -23.58 14.45
N SER A 734 3.31 -23.88 13.50
CA SER A 734 4.03 -22.87 12.72
C SER A 734 3.09 -21.94 11.96
N SER A 735 2.08 -22.49 11.28
CA SER A 735 1.07 -21.67 10.58
C SER A 735 0.28 -20.78 11.55
N PHE A 736 -0.09 -21.30 12.72
CA PHE A 736 -0.75 -20.53 13.76
C PHE A 736 0.14 -19.38 14.28
N CYS A 737 1.42 -19.64 14.54
CA CYS A 737 2.37 -18.62 14.99
C CYS A 737 2.54 -17.49 13.97
N VAL A 738 2.67 -17.81 12.69
CA VAL A 738 2.78 -16.82 11.61
C VAL A 738 1.58 -15.89 11.56
N VAL A 739 0.37 -16.45 11.62
CA VAL A 739 -0.85 -15.63 11.59
C VAL A 739 -0.99 -14.80 12.85
N THR A 740 -0.73 -15.37 14.04
CA THR A 740 -0.79 -14.63 15.31
C THR A 740 0.22 -13.49 15.33
N ASN A 741 1.43 -13.70 14.78
CA ASN A 741 2.44 -12.66 14.66
C ASN A 741 1.97 -11.55 13.70
N ALA A 742 1.33 -11.88 12.58
CA ALA A 742 0.79 -10.88 11.65
C ALA A 742 -0.36 -10.07 12.30
N LEU A 743 -1.26 -10.71 13.03
CA LEU A 743 -2.33 -10.03 13.76
C LEU A 743 -1.82 -9.07 14.85
N ARG A 744 -0.57 -9.23 15.33
CA ARG A 744 0.07 -8.28 16.25
C ARG A 744 0.18 -6.88 15.67
N LEU A 745 0.19 -6.73 14.32
CA LEU A 745 0.17 -5.42 13.66
C LEU A 745 -1.09 -4.60 14.00
N ASN A 746 -2.22 -5.22 14.38
CA ASN A 746 -3.41 -4.50 14.82
C ASN A 746 -3.19 -3.65 16.09
N TRP A 747 -2.15 -3.93 16.86
CA TRP A 747 -1.78 -3.17 18.06
C TRP A 747 -0.62 -2.21 17.81
N PHE A 748 -0.19 -2.07 16.55
CA PHE A 748 0.90 -1.17 16.20
C PHE A 748 0.43 0.28 16.20
N LYS A 749 1.16 1.14 16.94
CA LYS A 749 0.89 2.58 17.03
C LYS A 749 1.74 3.33 16.01
N MET A 750 1.19 3.63 14.82
CA MET A 750 1.92 4.22 13.71
C MET A 750 2.33 5.68 13.93
N TYR A 751 1.63 6.40 14.81
CA TYR A 751 1.94 7.80 15.17
C TYR A 751 2.93 7.92 16.36
N ASP A 752 3.37 6.80 16.94
CA ASP A 752 4.33 6.80 18.06
C ASP A 752 5.77 6.83 17.53
N ALA A 753 6.36 8.01 17.52
CA ALA A 753 7.76 8.25 17.12
C ALA A 753 8.80 7.80 18.16
N SER A 754 8.39 7.45 19.39
CA SER A 754 9.32 7.14 20.50
C SER A 754 10.19 5.92 20.22
N LYS A 755 9.73 5.02 19.35
CA LYS A 755 10.41 3.79 18.95
C LYS A 755 11.26 3.92 17.69
N ASP A 756 11.29 5.08 17.07
CA ASP A 756 12.11 5.31 15.88
C ASP A 756 13.59 5.28 16.26
N LYS A 757 14.35 4.47 15.54
CA LYS A 757 15.80 4.49 15.67
C LYS A 757 16.32 5.73 14.94
N LYS A 758 17.02 6.61 15.67
CA LYS A 758 17.71 7.75 15.04
C LYS A 758 18.81 7.23 14.11
N ILE A 759 18.57 7.31 12.82
CA ILE A 759 19.49 6.87 11.77
C ILE A 759 19.96 8.12 11.03
N LYS A 760 21.28 8.25 10.83
CA LYS A 760 21.80 9.30 9.93
C LYS A 760 21.40 8.98 8.48
N SER A 761 21.00 9.98 7.72
CA SER A 761 20.74 9.83 6.28
C SER A 761 21.96 9.23 5.59
N LYS A 762 21.72 8.27 4.71
CA LYS A 762 22.73 7.64 3.85
C LYS A 762 22.76 8.23 2.45
N VAL A 763 21.91 9.24 2.22
CA VAL A 763 21.92 9.96 0.94
C VAL A 763 23.29 10.61 0.84
N LYS A 764 24.08 10.23 -0.15
CA LYS A 764 25.33 10.92 -0.46
C LYS A 764 24.92 12.34 -0.87
N GLU A 765 25.47 13.34 -0.21
CA GLU A 765 25.55 14.66 -0.81
C GLU A 765 26.22 14.41 -2.16
N ILE A 766 25.46 14.57 -3.24
CA ILE A 766 26.10 14.76 -4.53
C ILE A 766 26.72 16.14 -4.34
N GLU A 767 28.04 16.21 -4.22
CA GLU A 767 28.74 17.43 -4.61
C GLU A 767 27.99 17.94 -5.83
N GLU A 768 27.51 19.19 -5.74
CA GLU A 768 27.00 19.87 -6.95
C GLU A 768 28.03 19.53 -8.02
N GLU A 769 27.62 18.71 -9.02
CA GLU A 769 28.35 18.73 -10.27
C GLU A 769 28.36 20.20 -10.62
N LYS A 770 29.49 20.87 -10.33
CA LYS A 770 29.77 22.18 -10.88
C LYS A 770 29.56 21.97 -12.37
N THR A 771 28.40 22.38 -12.83
CA THR A 771 28.19 22.54 -14.26
C THR A 771 29.27 23.50 -14.71
N MET A 772 30.37 22.94 -15.19
CA MET A 772 31.45 23.75 -15.74
C MET A 772 30.88 24.38 -17.02
N THR A 773 30.60 25.63 -16.94
CA THR A 773 30.24 26.41 -18.14
C THR A 773 31.53 26.97 -18.71
N LYS A 774 31.77 26.69 -19.98
CA LYS A 774 32.84 27.31 -20.75
C LYS A 774 32.25 28.27 -21.79
N THR A 775 32.76 29.48 -21.85
CA THR A 775 32.33 30.46 -22.85
C THR A 775 33.35 30.54 -23.99
N MET A 776 32.92 30.16 -25.17
CA MET A 776 33.74 30.21 -26.39
C MET A 776 33.44 31.50 -27.18
N LYS A 777 34.46 32.18 -27.64
CA LYS A 777 34.33 33.29 -28.59
C LYS A 777 34.57 32.77 -30.00
N ILE A 778 33.58 32.93 -30.87
CA ILE A 778 33.56 32.34 -32.23
C ILE A 778 33.38 33.43 -33.28
N GLU A 779 34.31 33.54 -34.20
CA GLU A 779 34.24 34.39 -35.39
C GLU A 779 33.70 33.62 -36.60
N GLY A 780 32.94 34.28 -37.47
CA GLY A 780 32.41 33.69 -38.70
C GLY A 780 30.93 33.27 -38.63
N MET A 781 30.24 33.40 -37.48
CA MET A 781 28.80 33.19 -37.38
C MET A 781 28.05 34.43 -37.87
N MET A 782 27.29 34.35 -38.97
CA MET A 782 26.63 35.50 -39.60
C MET A 782 25.08 35.45 -39.48
N CYS A 783 24.49 34.38 -39.03
CA CYS A 783 23.03 34.22 -38.98
C CYS A 783 22.59 33.09 -38.05
N GLY A 784 21.29 32.98 -37.73
CA GLY A 784 20.71 31.95 -36.89
C GLY A 784 20.92 30.50 -37.40
N HIS A 785 21.21 30.30 -38.68
CA HIS A 785 21.57 28.97 -39.20
C HIS A 785 22.98 28.53 -38.71
N CYS A 786 23.90 29.50 -38.61
CA CYS A 786 25.23 29.27 -38.03
C CYS A 786 25.13 28.91 -36.55
N GLU A 787 24.28 29.61 -35.80
CA GLU A 787 24.00 29.24 -34.37
C GLU A 787 23.51 27.81 -34.21
N ALA A 788 22.49 27.42 -35.00
CA ALA A 788 21.96 26.06 -34.97
C ALA A 788 23.00 25.00 -35.32
N THR A 789 23.90 25.34 -36.26
CA THR A 789 24.99 24.43 -36.69
C THR A 789 26.03 24.26 -35.57
N VAL A 790 26.51 25.35 -35.00
CA VAL A 790 27.51 25.35 -33.92
C VAL A 790 26.92 24.69 -32.67
N LYS A 791 25.67 24.99 -32.33
CA LYS A 791 24.94 24.35 -31.22
C LYS A 791 24.89 22.83 -31.37
N LYS A 792 24.46 22.34 -32.53
CA LYS A 792 24.36 20.92 -32.83
C LYS A 792 25.70 20.17 -32.75
N ILE A 793 26.76 20.81 -33.15
CA ILE A 793 28.12 20.26 -33.13
C ILE A 793 28.62 20.14 -31.69
N LEU A 794 28.43 21.20 -30.90
CA LEU A 794 28.85 21.20 -29.50
C LEU A 794 28.05 20.19 -28.66
N GLU A 795 26.73 20.12 -28.87
CA GLU A 795 25.86 19.15 -28.17
C GLU A 795 26.09 17.69 -28.60
N ALA A 796 26.78 17.45 -29.73
CA ALA A 796 27.16 16.10 -30.16
C ALA A 796 28.44 15.57 -29.49
N ILE A 797 29.17 16.41 -28.75
CA ILE A 797 30.42 16.02 -28.07
C ILE A 797 30.06 15.32 -26.76
N GLU A 798 30.62 14.13 -26.56
CA GLU A 798 30.45 13.37 -25.30
C GLU A 798 31.00 14.19 -24.13
N GLY A 799 30.11 14.47 -23.15
CA GLY A 799 30.40 15.33 -21.99
C GLY A 799 29.84 16.75 -22.09
N VAL A 800 29.22 17.15 -23.20
CA VAL A 800 28.47 18.42 -23.34
C VAL A 800 26.99 18.14 -23.07
N GLU A 801 26.41 18.85 -22.12
CA GLU A 801 24.99 18.73 -21.76
C GLU A 801 24.09 19.67 -22.58
N ALA A 802 24.55 20.88 -22.79
CA ALA A 802 23.84 21.90 -23.58
C ALA A 802 24.82 22.95 -24.12
N ALA A 803 24.45 23.63 -25.23
CA ALA A 803 25.18 24.78 -25.75
C ALA A 803 24.20 25.91 -26.10
N GLU A 804 24.44 27.11 -25.60
CA GLU A 804 23.72 28.32 -25.97
C GLU A 804 24.64 29.15 -26.87
N VAL A 805 24.24 29.31 -28.11
CA VAL A 805 25.05 29.98 -29.13
C VAL A 805 24.37 31.26 -29.61
N SER A 806 25.11 32.36 -29.68
CA SER A 806 24.64 33.67 -30.18
C SER A 806 25.56 34.18 -31.27
N HIS A 807 25.02 34.36 -32.49
CA HIS A 807 25.77 34.98 -33.60
C HIS A 807 25.91 36.49 -33.45
N GLU A 808 24.94 37.14 -32.74
CA GLU A 808 25.00 38.59 -32.48
C GLU A 808 26.15 38.93 -31.53
N ASN A 809 26.41 38.08 -30.53
CA ASN A 809 27.49 38.27 -29.56
C ASN A 809 28.79 37.55 -29.96
N GLY A 810 28.77 36.71 -30.99
CA GLY A 810 29.90 35.89 -31.38
C GLY A 810 30.36 34.91 -30.32
N THR A 811 29.42 34.39 -29.49
CA THR A 811 29.73 33.52 -28.33
C THR A 811 28.94 32.24 -28.32
N ALA A 812 29.53 31.20 -27.77
CA ALA A 812 28.85 29.95 -27.39
C ALA A 812 29.14 29.63 -25.91
N VAL A 813 28.10 29.54 -25.08
CA VAL A 813 28.20 29.10 -23.71
C VAL A 813 27.91 27.59 -23.67
N VAL A 814 28.89 26.80 -23.32
CA VAL A 814 28.83 25.33 -23.30
C VAL A 814 28.73 24.87 -21.88
N THR A 815 27.63 24.15 -21.55
CA THR A 815 27.42 23.51 -20.27
C THR A 815 27.96 22.08 -20.35
N LEU A 816 28.91 21.74 -19.49
CA LEU A 816 29.60 20.45 -19.49
C LEU A 816 29.09 19.55 -18.36
N ALA A 817 28.68 18.33 -18.69
CA ALA A 817 28.38 17.25 -17.72
C ALA A 817 29.64 16.49 -17.26
N ALA A 818 30.74 16.61 -17.98
CA ALA A 818 32.06 16.05 -17.65
C ALA A 818 33.16 16.99 -18.17
N GLU A 819 34.37 16.87 -17.63
CA GLU A 819 35.49 17.69 -18.08
C GLU A 819 35.83 17.37 -19.53
N VAL A 820 35.61 18.35 -20.43
CA VAL A 820 35.96 18.29 -21.86
C VAL A 820 37.11 19.24 -22.11
N ALA A 821 38.17 18.74 -22.76
CA ALA A 821 39.35 19.56 -23.08
C ALA A 821 39.00 20.67 -24.08
N ASP A 822 39.56 21.86 -23.88
CA ASP A 822 39.29 23.05 -24.75
C ASP A 822 39.63 22.77 -26.19
N GLU A 823 40.66 21.93 -26.44
CA GLU A 823 41.08 21.58 -27.81
C GLU A 823 40.02 20.76 -28.55
N VAL A 824 39.22 19.95 -27.82
CA VAL A 824 38.12 19.13 -28.40
C VAL A 824 36.97 20.05 -28.82
N LEU A 825 36.57 20.96 -27.94
CA LEU A 825 35.53 21.98 -28.23
C LEU A 825 35.93 22.88 -29.40
N LYS A 826 37.17 23.38 -29.36
CA LYS A 826 37.72 24.22 -30.38
C LYS A 826 37.77 23.51 -31.73
N LYS A 827 38.32 22.33 -31.79
CA LYS A 827 38.47 21.56 -33.03
C LYS A 827 37.11 21.23 -33.67
N ALA A 828 36.10 20.87 -32.85
CA ALA A 828 34.76 20.55 -33.35
C ALA A 828 34.12 21.75 -34.09
N VAL A 829 34.33 22.95 -33.58
CA VAL A 829 33.81 24.20 -34.19
C VAL A 829 34.66 24.60 -35.42
N GLU A 830 35.98 24.49 -35.34
CA GLU A 830 36.90 24.84 -36.44
C GLU A 830 36.80 23.86 -37.63
N ASP A 831 36.48 22.61 -37.42
CA ASP A 831 36.22 21.61 -38.49
C ASP A 831 35.01 21.97 -39.38
N LYS A 832 34.26 23.01 -39.03
CA LYS A 832 33.10 23.54 -39.77
C LYS A 832 33.29 24.97 -40.25
N ASP A 833 34.54 25.36 -40.46
CA ASP A 833 34.95 26.67 -41.01
C ASP A 833 34.60 27.88 -40.13
N TYR A 834 34.37 27.69 -38.84
CA TYR A 834 34.28 28.78 -37.86
C TYR A 834 35.61 28.92 -37.10
N LYS A 835 35.94 30.12 -36.67
CA LYS A 835 37.20 30.38 -35.97
C LYS A 835 36.95 30.64 -34.49
N VAL A 836 37.55 29.85 -33.60
CA VAL A 836 37.49 30.04 -32.18
C VAL A 836 38.65 30.91 -31.71
N THR A 837 38.35 32.09 -31.14
CA THR A 837 39.35 33.10 -30.74
C THR A 837 39.69 33.01 -29.24
N GLY A 838 38.88 32.39 -28.44
CA GLY A 838 39.12 32.18 -27.00
C GLY A 838 38.09 31.24 -26.35
N ILE A 839 38.51 30.56 -25.29
CA ILE A 839 37.64 29.75 -24.42
C ILE A 839 37.96 30.19 -22.99
N GLU A 840 36.93 30.64 -22.27
CA GLU A 840 37.02 31.10 -20.87
C GLU A 840 36.18 30.24 -19.95
#